data_fd9ed7b0398fd1b4911c2d66b5178ea9
#
_entry.id   fd9ed7b0398fd1b4911c2d66b5178ea9
#
_cell.length_a   1.000
_cell.length_b   1.000
_cell.length_c   1.000
_cell.angle_alpha   90.00
_cell.angle_beta   90.00
_cell.angle_gamma   90.00
#
_symmetry.space_group_name_H-M   'P 1'
#
loop_
_entity.id
_entity.type
_entity.pdbx_description
1 polymer ?
#
loop_
_entity_poly.entity_id
_entity_poly.type
_entity_poly.pdbx_seq_one_letter_code
_entity_poly.pdbx_strand_id
1 'polypeptide(L)'
;MRKAFFVPVLASFLLMFLSFSGCREEVVIKKIPGINNSNHPQIAYWFLTPEILVNDKYLTDLNYMIDHTLFDFIFLDARNGCSFENVAVMHPVMEKIVAFAHKRNIKIGYRAQVKGDKQQHEESTERFIAESETTLDHSGNGNCSLNAEFVRSSNSNKQEVFKVFLFKKSAAGFYEPSSCRETTAYNFSVKDQTVHVNITAGKEMGGYTAFVMAQFYYSKLSNHSAEAAEGVVNFINTYADIPFDGVMLDEYGNAQVLPPWKMMFKWGNYRLRSYSLPMAKELERRTGIPAFRTLFDMRYAPAGKPEVRMKAINAYMDLMREGAMHVENALYKRAKEVYGPNCFIAAHNTFHNSLINDEIWATGLKWWSIPRDNGFTDEKTPLPTQMGIAMSYPANAMYNMYYDGNIGHFVTKTLTDLRYGIRTFYHAFNDKQWGIGLEKPEATNAINPVENCARLMNRFNPALPEIKMLVIFGNEALQNWYPNNYERGSYDINDQLKIEEKAVQIWEAGYLNALVPTDLISEGKLRLDSVGKPVLCGHKFDAIVFLYPQYSKESTLKFLEEYVDKGGKLMMEGAATYDFNGNDISARIRSIHEKAIIREFSVNHIPELGLTRNAVAGGCKNEDGSYVFTDISSLRNNKPKIFKLSFGQDVYSGDYTGFAAISADPLWGLQKLACAGFSELNKNGVTILKLEHPGDIFIEKIGKEYQITITGPKENNLLLINKLN
;
A
#
# COMPACT_ATOMS: atom_id res chain seq x y z
N MET A 1 -61.24 -15.39 59.86
CA MET A 1 -59.99 -14.62 59.90
C MET A 1 -59.12 -14.88 58.67
N ARG A 2 -59.45 -14.27 57.52
CA ARG A 2 -58.62 -14.27 56.29
C ARG A 2 -59.09 -13.14 55.38
N LYS A 3 -58.79 -11.88 55.71
CA LYS A 3 -58.95 -10.70 54.86
C LYS A 3 -58.11 -9.58 55.46
N ALA A 4 -56.81 -9.52 55.32
CA ALA A 4 -56.00 -8.33 55.67
C ALA A 4 -54.51 -8.43 55.20
N PHE A 5 -54.16 -9.10 54.08
CA PHE A 5 -52.74 -9.16 53.67
C PHE A 5 -52.48 -8.84 52.20
N PHE A 6 -53.47 -8.33 51.47
CA PHE A 6 -53.28 -8.12 50.01
C PHE A 6 -53.16 -6.66 49.56
N VAL A 7 -53.34 -5.65 50.44
CA VAL A 7 -53.34 -4.25 50.06
C VAL A 7 -51.95 -3.58 50.08
N PRO A 8 -51.00 -3.91 50.94
CA PRO A 8 -49.70 -3.22 50.94
C PRO A 8 -48.72 -3.66 49.83
N VAL A 9 -48.87 -4.87 49.24
CA VAL A 9 -47.97 -5.34 48.20
C VAL A 9 -48.26 -4.69 46.85
N LEU A 10 -49.53 -4.39 46.53
CA LEU A 10 -49.91 -3.71 45.31
C LEU A 10 -49.49 -2.22 45.29
N ALA A 11 -49.54 -1.56 46.47
CA ALA A 11 -49.10 -0.17 46.58
C ALA A 11 -47.57 -0.05 46.47
N SER A 12 -46.81 -1.04 46.96
CA SER A 12 -45.36 -1.06 46.81
C SER A 12 -44.89 -1.35 45.36
N PHE A 13 -45.64 -2.18 44.64
CA PHE A 13 -45.37 -2.39 43.21
C PHE A 13 -45.76 -1.19 42.33
N LEU A 14 -46.85 -0.48 42.67
CA LEU A 14 -47.24 0.74 41.96
C LEU A 14 -46.28 1.93 42.23
N LEU A 15 -45.74 2.02 43.45
CA LEU A 15 -44.68 2.99 43.82
C LEU A 15 -43.32 2.64 43.21
N MET A 16 -43.01 1.36 43.00
CA MET A 16 -41.81 0.96 42.26
C MET A 16 -41.91 1.24 40.74
N PHE A 17 -43.11 1.14 40.14
CA PHE A 17 -43.32 1.52 38.76
C PHE A 17 -43.38 3.05 38.53
N LEU A 18 -43.73 3.83 39.53
CA LEU A 18 -43.72 5.31 39.45
C LEU A 18 -42.36 5.93 39.77
N SER A 19 -41.43 5.18 40.40
CA SER A 19 -40.06 5.64 40.60
C SER A 19 -39.11 5.33 39.44
N PHE A 20 -39.54 4.58 38.40
CA PHE A 20 -38.86 4.44 37.14
C PHE A 20 -39.27 5.45 36.06
N SER A 21 -40.08 6.46 36.40
CA SER A 21 -40.34 7.60 35.51
C SER A 21 -39.15 8.56 35.57
N GLY A 22 -38.08 8.14 34.85
CA GLY A 22 -37.18 9.02 34.14
C GLY A 22 -36.56 10.15 34.94
N CYS A 23 -35.41 9.91 35.55
CA CYS A 23 -34.37 10.93 35.45
C CYS A 23 -34.11 11.12 33.94
N ARG A 24 -34.80 12.07 33.32
CA ARG A 24 -34.38 12.61 32.02
C ARG A 24 -33.03 13.25 32.29
N GLU A 25 -31.98 12.54 31.96
CA GLU A 25 -30.63 13.13 31.96
C GLU A 25 -30.67 14.33 31.01
N GLU A 26 -30.40 15.49 31.54
CA GLU A 26 -30.31 16.73 30.78
C GLU A 26 -29.15 16.60 29.81
N VAL A 27 -29.41 16.68 28.50
CA VAL A 27 -28.38 16.59 27.47
C VAL A 27 -27.55 17.86 27.52
N VAL A 28 -26.33 17.78 27.99
CA VAL A 28 -25.40 18.91 27.99
C VAL A 28 -24.86 19.11 26.58
N ILE A 29 -25.05 20.29 26.01
CA ILE A 29 -24.56 20.63 24.66
C ILE A 29 -23.42 21.63 24.76
N LYS A 30 -22.26 21.27 24.23
CA LYS A 30 -21.10 22.15 24.16
C LYS A 30 -20.78 22.48 22.70
N LYS A 31 -20.84 23.76 22.35
CA LYS A 31 -20.38 24.26 21.06
C LYS A 31 -18.87 24.34 21.06
N ILE A 32 -18.23 23.75 20.02
CA ILE A 32 -16.80 23.79 19.81
C ILE A 32 -16.51 24.60 18.54
N PRO A 33 -15.60 25.60 18.59
CA PRO A 33 -15.24 26.37 17.41
C PRO A 33 -14.48 25.52 16.38
N GLY A 34 -14.97 25.54 15.15
CA GLY A 34 -14.32 24.90 14.00
C GLY A 34 -14.29 23.37 14.05
N ILE A 35 -14.10 22.73 12.90
CA ILE A 35 -13.85 21.30 12.79
C ILE A 35 -12.33 21.13 12.87
N ASN A 36 -11.83 20.83 14.07
CA ASN A 36 -10.42 20.63 14.30
C ASN A 36 -9.93 19.33 13.67
N ASN A 37 -8.67 19.33 13.28
CA ASN A 37 -8.02 18.19 12.67
C ASN A 37 -7.99 16.98 13.62
N SER A 38 -8.14 15.81 13.03
CA SER A 38 -7.97 14.54 13.70
C SER A 38 -6.48 14.14 13.73
N ASN A 39 -6.18 12.96 14.31
CA ASN A 39 -4.84 12.35 14.20
C ASN A 39 -4.49 11.94 12.76
N HIS A 40 -5.42 12.07 11.82
CA HIS A 40 -5.26 11.77 10.41
C HIS A 40 -5.30 13.07 9.60
N PRO A 41 -4.13 13.65 9.30
CA PRO A 41 -4.05 14.95 8.61
C PRO A 41 -4.46 14.86 7.14
N GLN A 42 -4.87 16.01 6.58
CA GLN A 42 -4.96 16.24 5.14
C GLN A 42 -3.59 16.69 4.65
N ILE A 43 -3.01 15.94 3.73
CA ILE A 43 -1.59 16.06 3.39
C ILE A 43 -1.44 16.61 1.99
N ALA A 44 -0.53 17.58 1.80
CA ALA A 44 -0.06 18.04 0.51
C ALA A 44 1.46 17.90 0.40
N TYR A 45 1.94 17.67 -0.81
CA TYR A 45 3.34 17.62 -1.16
C TYR A 45 3.75 18.93 -1.83
N TRP A 46 4.93 19.46 -1.50
CA TRP A 46 5.38 20.76 -1.99
C TRP A 46 6.84 20.72 -2.41
N PHE A 47 7.12 21.12 -3.65
CA PHE A 47 8.47 21.19 -4.19
C PHE A 47 9.14 22.52 -3.82
N LEU A 48 10.29 22.43 -3.15
CA LEU A 48 11.21 23.52 -2.98
C LEU A 48 12.13 23.60 -4.19
N THR A 49 12.03 24.68 -4.94
CA THR A 49 12.80 24.91 -6.15
C THR A 49 13.63 26.20 -6.02
N PRO A 50 14.70 26.41 -6.82
CA PRO A 50 15.51 27.61 -6.72
C PRO A 50 14.70 28.91 -6.82
N GLU A 51 13.63 28.94 -7.63
CA GLU A 51 12.82 30.13 -7.85
C GLU A 51 12.05 30.57 -6.60
N ILE A 52 11.63 29.63 -5.76
CA ILE A 52 10.90 29.97 -4.52
C ILE A 52 11.82 30.26 -3.35
N LEU A 53 13.12 29.93 -3.45
CA LEU A 53 14.10 30.27 -2.42
C LEU A 53 14.56 31.73 -2.52
N VAL A 54 14.34 32.37 -3.68
CA VAL A 54 14.74 33.77 -3.88
C VAL A 54 13.83 34.68 -3.05
N ASN A 55 14.44 35.59 -2.27
CA ASN A 55 13.74 36.56 -1.42
C ASN A 55 12.71 35.95 -0.46
N ASP A 56 12.98 34.74 0.04
CA ASP A 56 12.09 34.02 0.96
C ASP A 56 10.66 33.83 0.40
N LYS A 57 10.50 33.74 -0.94
CA LYS A 57 9.19 33.58 -1.60
C LYS A 57 8.43 32.36 -1.08
N TYR A 58 9.15 31.31 -0.63
CA TYR A 58 8.54 30.14 0.00
C TYR A 58 7.67 30.48 1.21
N LEU A 59 7.97 31.54 1.99
CA LEU A 59 7.09 31.95 3.10
C LEU A 59 5.80 32.59 2.59
N THR A 60 5.85 33.32 1.47
CA THR A 60 4.66 33.89 0.82
C THR A 60 3.78 32.77 0.26
N ASP A 61 4.38 31.79 -0.42
CA ASP A 61 3.68 30.65 -0.99
C ASP A 61 3.06 29.78 0.10
N LEU A 62 3.80 29.53 1.20
CA LEU A 62 3.30 28.80 2.36
C LEU A 62 2.13 29.53 3.03
N ASN A 63 2.23 30.84 3.20
CA ASN A 63 1.14 31.63 3.74
C ASN A 63 -0.12 31.55 2.87
N TYR A 64 0.05 31.65 1.55
CA TYR A 64 -1.07 31.48 0.61
C TYR A 64 -1.75 30.13 0.78
N MET A 65 -0.98 29.04 0.83
CA MET A 65 -1.53 27.69 1.04
C MET A 65 -2.32 27.58 2.33
N ILE A 66 -1.76 28.07 3.44
CA ILE A 66 -2.41 28.02 4.74
C ILE A 66 -3.72 28.79 4.75
N ASP A 67 -3.76 29.94 4.08
CA ASP A 67 -4.94 30.83 4.07
C ASP A 67 -6.03 30.38 3.10
N HIS A 68 -5.70 29.62 2.03
CA HIS A 68 -6.62 29.31 0.94
C HIS A 68 -6.92 27.81 0.74
N THR A 69 -6.23 26.91 1.48
CA THR A 69 -6.48 25.46 1.41
C THR A 69 -6.88 24.92 2.79
N LEU A 70 -7.28 23.66 2.80
CA LEU A 70 -7.66 22.95 4.04
C LEU A 70 -6.59 21.94 4.50
N PHE A 71 -5.39 22.00 3.94
CA PHE A 71 -4.28 21.15 4.35
C PHE A 71 -3.79 21.52 5.75
N ASP A 72 -3.48 20.51 6.52
CA ASP A 72 -2.92 20.63 7.85
C ASP A 72 -1.57 19.98 8.03
N PHE A 73 -1.06 19.37 6.95
CA PHE A 73 0.24 18.77 6.88
C PHE A 73 0.86 18.95 5.48
N ILE A 74 2.10 19.45 5.41
CA ILE A 74 2.80 19.69 4.15
C ILE A 74 4.13 18.94 4.17
N PHE A 75 4.37 18.10 3.15
CA PHE A 75 5.65 17.43 2.93
C PHE A 75 6.51 18.23 1.94
N LEU A 76 7.74 18.49 2.34
CA LEU A 76 8.72 19.23 1.55
C LEU A 76 9.59 18.27 0.73
N ASP A 77 9.86 18.62 -0.52
CA ASP A 77 10.85 17.96 -1.37
C ASP A 77 11.69 18.97 -2.14
N ALA A 78 12.99 18.77 -2.17
CA ALA A 78 13.92 19.62 -2.91
C ALA A 78 14.06 19.12 -4.36
N ARG A 79 13.71 19.97 -5.32
CA ARG A 79 13.66 19.64 -6.76
C ARG A 79 14.35 20.69 -7.63
N ASN A 80 14.61 20.35 -8.89
CA ASN A 80 15.03 21.25 -9.98
C ASN A 80 16.27 22.09 -9.65
N GLY A 81 17.28 21.48 -9.00
CA GLY A 81 18.52 22.16 -8.61
C GLY A 81 18.62 22.50 -7.12
N CYS A 82 17.54 22.38 -6.36
CA CYS A 82 17.61 22.27 -4.91
C CYS A 82 17.95 20.84 -4.48
N SER A 83 18.67 20.71 -3.39
CA SER A 83 18.94 19.43 -2.75
C SER A 83 19.09 19.63 -1.25
N PHE A 84 18.43 18.79 -0.47
CA PHE A 84 18.62 18.75 0.99
C PHE A 84 20.05 18.36 1.39
N GLU A 85 20.86 17.85 0.47
CA GLU A 85 22.30 17.65 0.70
C GLU A 85 23.07 18.96 0.84
N ASN A 86 22.58 20.05 0.27
CA ASN A 86 23.14 21.39 0.49
C ASN A 86 22.64 21.95 1.82
N VAL A 87 23.14 21.38 2.91
CA VAL A 87 22.72 21.68 4.28
C VAL A 87 22.87 23.16 4.61
N ALA A 88 23.95 23.80 4.16
CA ALA A 88 24.22 25.21 4.43
C ALA A 88 23.12 26.15 3.90
N VAL A 89 22.45 25.76 2.80
CA VAL A 89 21.34 26.52 2.20
C VAL A 89 19.99 26.04 2.74
N MET A 90 19.79 24.72 2.79
CA MET A 90 18.46 24.16 3.06
C MET A 90 18.10 24.14 4.54
N HIS A 91 19.07 23.94 5.44
CA HIS A 91 18.77 23.89 6.88
C HIS A 91 18.07 25.16 7.39
N PRO A 92 18.60 26.39 7.17
CA PRO A 92 17.92 27.60 7.61
C PRO A 92 16.58 27.85 6.90
N VAL A 93 16.39 27.37 5.67
CA VAL A 93 15.10 27.44 4.97
C VAL A 93 14.08 26.53 5.65
N MET A 94 14.44 25.28 5.92
CA MET A 94 13.56 24.30 6.57
C MET A 94 13.20 24.75 7.99
N GLU A 95 14.15 25.27 8.75
CA GLU A 95 13.92 25.84 10.09
C GLU A 95 12.87 26.97 10.04
N LYS A 96 13.03 27.93 9.10
CA LYS A 96 12.05 29.02 8.92
C LYS A 96 10.67 28.50 8.52
N ILE A 97 10.59 27.53 7.61
CA ILE A 97 9.32 26.93 7.16
C ILE A 97 8.61 26.27 8.34
N VAL A 98 9.32 25.43 9.10
CA VAL A 98 8.74 24.71 10.25
C VAL A 98 8.28 25.70 11.32
N ALA A 99 9.13 26.66 11.68
CA ALA A 99 8.77 27.68 12.68
C ALA A 99 7.56 28.53 12.26
N PHE A 100 7.43 28.87 10.98
CA PHE A 100 6.28 29.63 10.45
C PHE A 100 5.02 28.77 10.46
N ALA A 101 5.08 27.53 9.97
CA ALA A 101 3.94 26.63 9.88
C ALA A 101 3.39 26.24 11.26
N HIS A 102 4.26 25.91 12.21
CA HIS A 102 3.85 25.54 13.57
C HIS A 102 3.12 26.69 14.30
N LYS A 103 3.49 27.95 14.08
CA LYS A 103 2.74 29.11 14.60
C LYS A 103 1.31 29.16 14.05
N ARG A 104 1.03 28.53 12.93
CA ARG A 104 -0.27 28.46 12.25
C ARG A 104 -0.94 27.09 12.42
N ASN A 105 -0.43 26.22 13.31
CA ASN A 105 -0.89 24.84 13.56
C ASN A 105 -0.86 23.93 12.31
N ILE A 106 0.08 24.15 11.41
CA ILE A 106 0.35 23.30 10.24
C ILE A 106 1.56 22.44 10.53
N LYS A 107 1.44 21.14 10.26
CA LYS A 107 2.52 20.16 10.40
C LYS A 107 3.41 20.18 9.16
N ILE A 108 4.70 19.92 9.36
CA ILE A 108 5.68 19.86 8.27
C ILE A 108 6.43 18.54 8.33
N GLY A 109 6.49 17.84 7.21
CA GLY A 109 7.37 16.71 6.97
C GLY A 109 8.34 17.00 5.82
N TYR A 110 9.25 16.09 5.57
CA TYR A 110 10.18 16.19 4.44
C TYR A 110 10.51 14.84 3.82
N ARG A 111 10.92 14.87 2.56
CA ARG A 111 11.42 13.68 1.87
C ARG A 111 12.88 13.43 2.25
N ALA A 112 13.14 12.31 2.91
CA ALA A 112 14.49 11.87 3.15
C ALA A 112 15.14 11.42 1.84
N GLN A 113 16.40 11.78 1.67
CA GLN A 113 17.23 11.33 0.55
C GLN A 113 18.30 10.39 1.08
N VAL A 114 18.50 9.26 0.40
CA VAL A 114 19.61 8.37 0.73
C VAL A 114 20.83 8.90 0.03
N LYS A 115 21.78 9.41 0.80
CA LYS A 115 23.07 9.82 0.24
C LYS A 115 23.85 8.59 -0.20
N GLY A 116 24.17 8.54 -1.49
CA GLY A 116 25.30 7.75 -1.94
C GLY A 116 26.56 8.52 -1.61
N ASP A 117 27.41 7.99 -0.73
CA ASP A 117 28.71 8.58 -0.50
C ASP A 117 29.50 8.59 -1.82
N LYS A 118 30.18 9.72 -2.11
CA LYS A 118 30.99 9.84 -3.34
C LYS A 118 32.23 8.90 -3.33
N GLN A 119 32.59 8.38 -2.16
CA GLN A 119 33.60 7.34 -1.98
C GLN A 119 32.94 5.97 -1.72
N GLN A 120 32.18 5.47 -2.70
CA GLN A 120 31.58 4.15 -2.57
C GLN A 120 32.69 3.09 -2.61
N HIS A 121 32.78 2.30 -1.56
CA HIS A 121 33.57 1.09 -1.57
C HIS A 121 32.98 0.10 -2.58
N GLU A 122 33.79 -0.52 -3.40
CA GLU A 122 33.35 -1.53 -4.39
C GLU A 122 32.51 -2.64 -3.74
N GLU A 123 32.77 -2.93 -2.46
CA GLU A 123 32.03 -3.91 -1.66
C GLU A 123 30.57 -3.54 -1.41
N SER A 124 30.23 -2.27 -1.29
CA SER A 124 28.88 -1.78 -0.99
C SER A 124 28.09 -1.35 -2.23
N THR A 125 28.74 -1.38 -3.39
CA THR A 125 28.18 -0.86 -4.64
C THR A 125 27.17 -1.82 -5.25
N GLU A 126 26.05 -1.27 -5.70
CA GLU A 126 25.06 -2.02 -6.50
C GLU A 126 25.63 -2.33 -7.89
N ARG A 127 25.33 -3.53 -8.38
CA ARG A 127 25.71 -4.02 -9.70
C ARG A 127 24.51 -4.60 -10.39
N PHE A 128 24.52 -4.60 -11.71
CA PHE A 128 23.57 -5.36 -12.51
C PHE A 128 24.31 -6.49 -13.23
N ILE A 129 23.79 -7.69 -13.09
CA ILE A 129 24.22 -8.82 -13.89
C ILE A 129 23.30 -8.89 -15.10
N ALA A 130 23.89 -8.64 -16.28
CA ALA A 130 23.23 -8.92 -17.55
C ALA A 130 23.56 -10.35 -17.98
N GLU A 131 22.62 -11.01 -18.64
CA GLU A 131 22.77 -12.39 -19.09
C GLU A 131 22.44 -12.52 -20.58
N SER A 132 23.16 -13.41 -21.26
CA SER A 132 22.91 -13.79 -22.65
C SER A 132 23.33 -15.24 -22.90
N GLU A 133 22.77 -15.85 -23.93
CA GLU A 133 23.19 -17.19 -24.35
C GLU A 133 23.49 -17.22 -25.86
N THR A 134 24.38 -18.12 -26.23
CA THR A 134 24.69 -18.45 -27.64
C THR A 134 24.98 -19.95 -27.77
N THR A 135 24.66 -20.53 -28.91
CA THR A 135 25.07 -21.89 -29.24
C THR A 135 26.43 -21.85 -29.94
N LEU A 136 27.37 -22.66 -29.44
CA LEU A 136 28.69 -22.75 -30.04
C LEU A 136 28.63 -23.48 -31.40
N ASP A 137 29.38 -22.99 -32.37
CA ASP A 137 29.52 -23.59 -33.68
C ASP A 137 30.30 -24.94 -33.63
N HIS A 138 30.49 -25.60 -34.75
CA HIS A 138 31.19 -26.85 -34.83
C HIS A 138 32.67 -26.78 -34.41
N SER A 139 33.25 -25.59 -34.38
CA SER A 139 34.61 -25.35 -33.92
C SER A 139 34.69 -25.00 -32.44
N GLY A 140 33.52 -24.89 -31.75
CA GLY A 140 33.41 -24.50 -30.36
C GLY A 140 33.51 -22.99 -30.16
N ASN A 141 33.21 -22.19 -31.19
CA ASN A 141 33.23 -20.75 -31.09
C ASN A 141 31.81 -20.20 -30.94
N GLY A 142 31.67 -19.07 -30.24
CA GLY A 142 30.42 -18.36 -30.10
C GLY A 142 30.64 -16.91 -29.72
N ASN A 143 29.65 -16.07 -30.03
CA ASN A 143 29.68 -14.64 -29.71
C ASN A 143 28.40 -14.23 -29.01
N CYS A 144 28.50 -13.32 -28.06
CA CYS A 144 27.36 -12.63 -27.52
C CYS A 144 27.72 -11.21 -27.10
N SER A 145 26.69 -10.38 -27.04
CA SER A 145 26.80 -8.98 -26.59
C SER A 145 25.82 -8.75 -25.48
N LEU A 146 26.29 -8.12 -24.41
CA LEU A 146 25.50 -7.80 -23.24
C LEU A 146 25.60 -6.31 -22.96
N ASN A 147 24.45 -5.69 -22.70
CA ASN A 147 24.36 -4.30 -22.30
C ASN A 147 23.40 -4.14 -21.14
N ALA A 148 23.48 -2.99 -20.51
CA ALA A 148 22.57 -2.57 -19.47
C ALA A 148 21.78 -1.32 -19.92
N GLU A 149 21.33 -1.30 -21.17
CA GLU A 149 20.65 -0.14 -21.78
C GLU A 149 19.46 0.37 -20.98
N PHE A 150 18.85 -0.51 -20.22
CA PHE A 150 17.69 -0.18 -19.40
C PHE A 150 18.08 0.43 -18.05
N VAL A 151 19.32 0.34 -17.64
CA VAL A 151 19.83 1.05 -16.48
C VAL A 151 20.02 2.50 -16.89
N ARG A 152 19.20 3.38 -16.33
CA ARG A 152 19.31 4.83 -16.58
C ARG A 152 20.67 5.31 -16.16
N SER A 153 21.36 5.75 -17.12
CA SER A 153 22.61 6.44 -17.10
C SER A 153 23.77 5.60 -17.61
N SER A 154 24.31 6.07 -18.55
CA SER A 154 25.70 6.34 -18.88
C SER A 154 26.75 6.20 -17.77
N ASN A 155 26.38 5.80 -16.54
CA ASN A 155 27.23 5.85 -15.37
C ASN A 155 27.62 4.48 -14.84
N SER A 156 27.62 3.44 -15.67
CA SER A 156 28.38 2.25 -15.32
C SER A 156 29.87 2.55 -15.50
N ASN A 157 30.57 2.72 -14.38
CA ASN A 157 31.98 3.11 -14.40
C ASN A 157 32.90 1.95 -14.80
N LYS A 158 32.40 0.70 -14.76
CA LYS A 158 33.16 -0.51 -15.05
C LYS A 158 32.20 -1.59 -15.54
N GLN A 159 32.59 -2.29 -16.59
CA GLN A 159 31.89 -3.45 -17.12
C GLN A 159 32.88 -4.60 -17.32
N GLU A 160 32.52 -5.79 -16.95
CA GLU A 160 33.35 -6.96 -17.12
C GLU A 160 32.52 -8.26 -17.24
N VAL A 161 33.09 -9.29 -17.78
CA VAL A 161 32.48 -10.64 -17.76
C VAL A 161 32.52 -11.16 -16.34
N PHE A 162 31.35 -11.57 -15.82
CA PHE A 162 31.20 -12.09 -14.48
C PHE A 162 31.44 -13.60 -14.44
N LYS A 163 30.73 -14.36 -15.29
CA LYS A 163 30.86 -15.82 -15.41
C LYS A 163 30.40 -16.29 -16.77
N VAL A 164 31.00 -17.39 -17.23
CA VAL A 164 30.59 -18.12 -18.44
C VAL A 164 30.41 -19.59 -18.11
N PHE A 165 29.26 -20.15 -18.47
CA PHE A 165 28.96 -21.59 -18.34
C PHE A 165 28.77 -22.20 -19.71
N LEU A 166 29.31 -23.41 -19.89
CA LEU A 166 29.07 -24.25 -21.05
C LEU A 166 28.28 -25.48 -20.61
N PHE A 167 27.23 -25.83 -21.36
CA PHE A 167 26.39 -26.98 -21.05
C PHE A 167 25.61 -27.46 -22.28
N LYS A 168 25.16 -28.69 -22.25
CA LYS A 168 24.17 -29.20 -23.20
C LYS A 168 22.80 -28.86 -22.71
N LYS A 169 22.05 -28.15 -23.54
CA LYS A 169 20.69 -27.71 -23.27
C LYS A 169 19.68 -28.60 -24.00
N SER A 170 18.71 -29.14 -23.27
CA SER A 170 17.59 -29.85 -23.85
C SER A 170 16.59 -28.90 -24.50
N ALA A 171 15.74 -29.41 -25.38
CA ALA A 171 14.64 -28.65 -25.99
C ALA A 171 13.66 -28.07 -24.94
N ALA A 172 13.54 -28.71 -23.78
CA ALA A 172 12.71 -28.23 -22.65
C ALA A 172 13.43 -27.20 -21.76
N GLY A 173 14.62 -26.74 -22.12
CA GLY A 173 15.36 -25.70 -21.37
C GLY A 173 16.13 -26.20 -20.14
N PHE A 174 16.19 -27.50 -19.91
CA PHE A 174 17.04 -28.10 -18.86
C PHE A 174 18.48 -28.28 -19.35
N TYR A 175 19.44 -28.33 -18.41
CA TYR A 175 20.81 -28.67 -18.72
C TYR A 175 21.17 -30.07 -18.21
N GLU A 176 22.09 -30.76 -18.93
CA GLU A 176 22.68 -32.03 -18.49
C GLU A 176 23.74 -31.75 -17.42
N PRO A 177 23.60 -32.22 -16.16
CA PRO A 177 24.51 -31.87 -15.07
C PRO A 177 25.98 -32.22 -15.37
N SER A 178 26.22 -33.39 -16.00
CA SER A 178 27.55 -33.85 -16.36
C SER A 178 28.25 -33.02 -17.45
N SER A 179 27.46 -32.24 -18.21
CA SER A 179 27.98 -31.36 -19.26
C SER A 179 28.27 -29.95 -18.79
N CYS A 180 27.70 -29.54 -17.64
CA CYS A 180 27.75 -28.15 -17.15
C CYS A 180 29.09 -27.85 -16.47
N ARG A 181 29.79 -26.82 -16.96
CA ARG A 181 31.05 -26.35 -16.40
C ARG A 181 31.25 -24.85 -16.59
N GLU A 182 31.97 -24.20 -15.68
CA GLU A 182 32.53 -22.88 -15.92
C GLU A 182 33.66 -22.97 -16.97
N THR A 183 33.85 -21.88 -17.71
CA THR A 183 34.96 -21.73 -18.63
C THR A 183 35.57 -20.34 -18.54
N THR A 184 36.86 -20.26 -18.75
CA THR A 184 37.64 -19.03 -18.96
C THR A 184 38.10 -18.90 -20.41
N ALA A 185 37.69 -19.82 -21.30
CA ALA A 185 38.03 -19.83 -22.70
C ALA A 185 37.23 -18.79 -23.50
N TYR A 186 37.41 -17.52 -23.15
CA TYR A 186 36.81 -16.40 -23.83
C TYR A 186 37.71 -15.15 -23.77
N ASN A 187 37.50 -14.26 -24.73
CA ASN A 187 37.99 -12.87 -24.68
C ASN A 187 36.80 -11.93 -24.68
N PHE A 188 36.96 -10.75 -24.10
CA PHE A 188 35.92 -9.73 -24.15
C PHE A 188 36.51 -8.34 -24.43
N SER A 189 35.65 -7.48 -24.96
CA SER A 189 35.93 -6.07 -25.13
C SER A 189 34.69 -5.26 -24.70
N VAL A 190 34.90 -4.03 -24.29
CA VAL A 190 33.80 -3.11 -23.93
C VAL A 190 33.80 -1.96 -24.94
N LYS A 191 32.65 -1.72 -25.55
CA LYS A 191 32.45 -0.61 -26.45
C LYS A 191 31.03 -0.04 -26.22
N ASP A 192 30.91 1.26 -26.04
CA ASP A 192 29.62 1.97 -25.88
C ASP A 192 28.72 1.30 -24.84
N GLN A 193 29.26 1.03 -23.62
CA GLN A 193 28.58 0.33 -22.52
C GLN A 193 28.12 -1.10 -22.85
N THR A 194 28.57 -1.69 -23.94
CA THR A 194 28.27 -3.07 -24.35
C THR A 194 29.49 -3.95 -24.12
N VAL A 195 29.31 -5.07 -23.46
CA VAL A 195 30.32 -6.11 -23.29
C VAL A 195 30.16 -7.11 -24.43
N HIS A 196 31.14 -7.15 -25.32
CA HIS A 196 31.23 -8.13 -26.40
C HIS A 196 32.10 -9.29 -25.98
N VAL A 197 31.55 -10.50 -26.01
CA VAL A 197 32.25 -11.72 -25.56
C VAL A 197 32.43 -12.68 -26.75
N ASN A 198 33.67 -13.08 -26.97
CA ASN A 198 34.04 -14.10 -27.96
C ASN A 198 34.52 -15.32 -27.21
N ILE A 199 33.84 -16.44 -27.40
CA ILE A 199 34.11 -17.72 -26.75
C ILE A 199 34.85 -18.61 -27.73
N THR A 200 35.92 -19.28 -27.25
CA THR A 200 36.76 -20.19 -28.05
C THR A 200 37.01 -21.44 -27.23
N ALA A 201 35.98 -22.25 -27.04
CA ALA A 201 36.00 -23.38 -26.11
C ALA A 201 36.57 -24.69 -26.65
N GLY A 202 36.87 -24.71 -27.95
CA GLY A 202 37.41 -25.90 -28.61
C GLY A 202 36.35 -26.78 -29.28
N LYS A 203 36.75 -27.53 -30.30
CA LYS A 203 35.87 -28.29 -31.19
C LYS A 203 34.98 -29.31 -30.47
N GLU A 204 35.44 -29.86 -29.34
CA GLU A 204 34.69 -30.79 -28.51
C GLU A 204 33.47 -30.16 -27.84
N MET A 205 33.40 -28.82 -27.81
CA MET A 205 32.28 -28.05 -27.29
C MET A 205 31.29 -27.61 -28.38
N GLY A 206 31.46 -28.04 -29.61
CA GLY A 206 30.52 -27.75 -30.69
C GLY A 206 29.10 -28.19 -30.32
N GLY A 207 28.11 -27.32 -30.52
CA GLY A 207 26.72 -27.55 -30.15
C GLY A 207 26.34 -27.33 -28.66
N TYR A 208 27.32 -27.01 -27.82
CA TYR A 208 27.00 -26.59 -26.44
C TYR A 208 26.36 -25.19 -26.40
N THR A 209 25.55 -24.95 -25.40
CA THR A 209 25.09 -23.60 -25.07
C THR A 209 26.14 -22.96 -24.18
N ALA A 210 26.55 -21.76 -24.53
CA ALA A 210 27.34 -20.88 -23.69
C ALA A 210 26.38 -19.84 -23.07
N PHE A 211 26.31 -19.80 -21.76
CA PHE A 211 25.57 -18.77 -21.00
C PHE A 211 26.58 -17.83 -20.37
N VAL A 212 26.41 -16.55 -20.71
CA VAL A 212 27.33 -15.49 -20.31
C VAL A 212 26.64 -14.55 -19.37
N MET A 213 27.28 -14.26 -18.26
CA MET A 213 26.89 -13.20 -17.34
C MET A 213 27.94 -12.10 -17.34
N ALA A 214 27.53 -10.85 -17.51
CA ALA A 214 28.39 -9.67 -17.39
C ALA A 214 27.88 -8.76 -16.25
N GLN A 215 28.81 -8.19 -15.50
CA GLN A 215 28.45 -7.26 -14.42
C GLN A 215 28.74 -5.81 -14.83
N PHE A 216 27.80 -4.95 -14.49
CA PHE A 216 27.82 -3.52 -14.72
C PHE A 216 27.77 -2.81 -13.37
N TYR A 217 28.82 -2.07 -13.03
CA TYR A 217 28.93 -1.39 -11.74
C TYR A 217 28.14 -0.09 -11.79
N TYR A 218 27.29 0.09 -10.80
CA TYR A 218 26.41 1.24 -10.72
C TYR A 218 26.81 2.14 -9.55
N SER A 219 26.84 3.46 -9.73
CA SER A 219 27.27 4.42 -8.71
C SER A 219 26.26 4.63 -7.60
N LYS A 220 25.71 3.55 -7.04
CA LYS A 220 24.76 3.58 -5.92
C LYS A 220 25.10 2.51 -4.90
N LEU A 221 24.74 2.80 -3.64
CA LEU A 221 24.82 1.83 -2.57
C LEU A 221 23.76 0.72 -2.76
N SER A 222 24.15 -0.49 -2.47
CA SER A 222 23.22 -1.60 -2.43
C SER A 222 22.32 -1.52 -1.20
N ASN A 223 21.03 -1.81 -1.37
CA ASN A 223 20.09 -1.91 -0.26
C ASN A 223 20.49 -2.96 0.79
N HIS A 224 21.35 -3.90 0.43
CA HIS A 224 21.87 -4.92 1.33
C HIS A 224 23.14 -4.48 2.09
N SER A 225 23.67 -3.30 1.79
CA SER A 225 24.82 -2.76 2.49
C SER A 225 24.42 -2.06 3.79
N ALA A 226 25.29 -2.12 4.79
CA ALA A 226 25.11 -1.36 6.02
C ALA A 226 25.09 0.15 5.75
N GLU A 227 25.95 0.60 4.82
CA GLU A 227 26.09 2.00 4.44
C GLU A 227 24.81 2.61 3.88
N ALA A 228 23.94 1.83 3.21
CA ALA A 228 22.66 2.32 2.72
C ALA A 228 21.71 2.66 3.88
N ALA A 229 21.65 1.83 4.91
CA ALA A 229 20.87 2.09 6.11
C ALA A 229 21.49 3.24 6.94
N GLU A 230 22.81 3.27 7.08
CA GLU A 230 23.53 4.37 7.74
C GLU A 230 23.34 5.70 7.01
N GLY A 231 23.30 5.69 5.68
CA GLY A 231 23.09 6.88 4.87
C GLY A 231 21.74 7.56 5.17
N VAL A 232 20.66 6.78 5.30
CA VAL A 232 19.34 7.34 5.66
C VAL A 232 19.29 7.82 7.12
N VAL A 233 19.92 7.09 8.04
CA VAL A 233 20.05 7.50 9.44
C VAL A 233 20.81 8.82 9.57
N ASN A 234 21.95 8.95 8.89
CA ASN A 234 22.75 10.16 8.88
C ASN A 234 22.04 11.34 8.24
N PHE A 235 21.20 11.08 7.21
CA PHE A 235 20.38 12.12 6.64
C PHE A 235 19.37 12.68 7.64
N ILE A 236 18.68 11.82 8.39
CA ILE A 236 17.75 12.23 9.46
C ILE A 236 18.50 13.00 10.54
N ASN A 237 19.68 12.53 10.95
CA ASN A 237 20.51 13.20 11.97
C ASN A 237 20.91 14.62 11.57
N THR A 238 21.09 14.89 10.28
CA THR A 238 21.45 16.21 9.75
C THR A 238 20.40 17.28 10.07
N TYR A 239 19.13 16.88 10.21
CA TYR A 239 18.00 17.77 10.46
C TYR A 239 17.29 17.46 11.79
N ALA A 240 17.97 16.76 12.71
CA ALA A 240 17.36 16.29 13.95
C ALA A 240 17.00 17.41 14.94
N ASP A 241 17.60 18.57 14.81
CA ASP A 241 17.34 19.77 15.60
C ASP A 241 16.11 20.55 15.14
N ILE A 242 15.60 20.30 13.94
CA ILE A 242 14.36 20.89 13.42
C ILE A 242 13.18 19.97 13.79
N PRO A 243 12.13 20.46 14.49
CA PRO A 243 11.04 19.62 14.97
C PRO A 243 10.05 19.27 13.85
N PHE A 244 10.45 18.37 12.96
CA PHE A 244 9.57 17.86 11.91
C PHE A 244 8.49 16.91 12.45
N ASP A 245 7.32 16.92 11.81
CA ASP A 245 6.18 16.07 12.14
C ASP A 245 6.13 14.78 11.31
N GLY A 246 6.93 14.69 10.26
CA GLY A 246 6.96 13.50 9.40
C GLY A 246 8.18 13.41 8.50
N VAL A 247 8.40 12.17 8.05
CA VAL A 247 9.45 11.83 7.08
C VAL A 247 8.87 10.89 6.03
N MET A 248 9.24 11.07 4.77
CA MET A 248 8.87 10.13 3.71
C MET A 248 10.07 9.70 2.87
N LEU A 249 9.95 8.52 2.26
CA LEU A 249 10.76 8.08 1.13
C LEU A 249 9.91 8.11 -0.15
N ASP A 250 10.54 8.51 -1.25
CA ASP A 250 9.91 8.53 -2.55
C ASP A 250 10.56 7.48 -3.46
N GLU A 251 9.80 6.47 -3.87
CA GLU A 251 10.18 5.41 -4.82
C GLU A 251 11.54 4.74 -4.50
N TYR A 252 11.91 4.68 -3.24
CA TYR A 252 13.25 4.28 -2.83
C TYR A 252 13.61 2.87 -3.29
N GLY A 253 12.74 1.89 -3.03
CA GLY A 253 12.98 0.51 -3.40
C GLY A 253 13.04 0.28 -4.91
N ASN A 254 12.27 1.04 -5.67
CA ASN A 254 12.17 0.92 -7.12
C ASN A 254 13.36 1.56 -7.84
N ALA A 255 13.83 2.70 -7.34
CA ALA A 255 14.91 3.44 -7.98
C ALA A 255 16.26 2.73 -7.96
N GLN A 256 16.43 1.72 -7.10
CA GLN A 256 17.71 1.03 -6.92
C GLN A 256 17.85 -0.27 -7.68
N VAL A 257 16.76 -0.94 -7.97
CA VAL A 257 16.80 -2.31 -8.50
C VAL A 257 16.70 -2.35 -10.01
N LEU A 258 15.90 -1.51 -10.61
CA LEU A 258 15.74 -1.41 -12.08
C LEU A 258 15.29 0.01 -12.42
N PRO A 259 15.49 0.48 -13.66
CA PRO A 259 14.92 1.75 -14.09
C PRO A 259 13.39 1.61 -14.13
N PRO A 260 12.69 2.21 -13.17
CA PRO A 260 11.29 1.88 -12.90
C PRO A 260 10.36 2.08 -14.09
N TRP A 261 10.57 3.12 -14.84
CA TRP A 261 9.68 3.49 -15.95
C TRP A 261 9.76 2.64 -17.20
N LYS A 262 10.86 1.94 -17.48
CA LYS A 262 10.89 0.97 -18.58
C LYS A 262 10.19 -0.32 -18.22
N MET A 263 10.15 -0.64 -16.95
CA MET A 263 9.37 -1.75 -16.42
C MET A 263 7.87 -1.47 -16.47
N MET A 264 7.43 -0.25 -16.18
CA MET A 264 6.06 0.22 -16.30
C MET A 264 5.44 0.01 -17.69
N PHE A 265 6.25 0.01 -18.73
CA PHE A 265 5.78 -0.09 -20.11
C PHE A 265 5.92 -1.50 -20.69
N LYS A 266 5.91 -2.55 -19.90
CA LYS A 266 6.02 -3.95 -20.35
C LYS A 266 7.33 -4.27 -21.08
N TRP A 267 8.37 -3.48 -20.84
CA TRP A 267 9.66 -3.60 -21.52
C TRP A 267 10.80 -3.97 -20.57
N GLY A 268 10.46 -4.56 -19.43
CA GLY A 268 11.42 -5.03 -18.48
C GLY A 268 12.43 -5.98 -19.12
N ASN A 269 13.69 -5.83 -18.75
CA ASN A 269 14.72 -6.70 -19.26
C ASN A 269 15.00 -7.83 -18.25
N TYR A 270 14.43 -9.00 -18.46
CA TYR A 270 14.68 -10.19 -17.65
C TYR A 270 16.12 -10.64 -17.59
N ARG A 271 16.93 -10.11 -18.49
CA ARG A 271 18.35 -10.43 -18.57
C ARG A 271 19.17 -9.61 -17.58
N LEU A 272 18.55 -8.71 -16.81
CA LEU A 272 19.20 -7.94 -15.76
C LEU A 272 18.79 -8.44 -14.37
N ARG A 273 19.80 -8.60 -13.50
CA ARG A 273 19.62 -8.95 -12.09
C ARG A 273 20.34 -7.95 -11.22
N SER A 274 19.69 -7.49 -10.17
CA SER A 274 20.36 -6.78 -9.10
C SER A 274 21.37 -7.70 -8.40
N TYR A 275 22.53 -7.17 -8.07
CA TYR A 275 23.61 -7.92 -7.44
C TYR A 275 24.49 -6.98 -6.63
N SER A 276 24.98 -7.46 -5.50
CA SER A 276 26.02 -6.82 -4.71
C SER A 276 26.76 -7.86 -3.89
N LEU A 277 27.93 -7.54 -3.38
CA LEU A 277 28.68 -8.49 -2.56
C LEU A 277 27.97 -8.83 -1.24
N PRO A 278 27.36 -7.88 -0.49
CA PRO A 278 26.54 -8.22 0.68
C PRO A 278 25.38 -9.15 0.34
N MET A 279 24.66 -8.88 -0.75
CA MET A 279 23.59 -9.73 -1.24
C MET A 279 24.09 -11.12 -1.60
N ALA A 280 25.22 -11.22 -2.30
CA ALA A 280 25.83 -12.49 -2.68
C ALA A 280 26.19 -13.36 -1.47
N LYS A 281 26.83 -12.78 -0.45
CA LYS A 281 27.17 -13.48 0.80
C LYS A 281 25.93 -14.06 1.48
N GLU A 282 24.85 -13.30 1.54
CA GLU A 282 23.61 -13.77 2.15
C GLU A 282 22.91 -14.83 1.30
N LEU A 283 22.92 -14.69 -0.04
CA LEU A 283 22.37 -15.67 -0.96
C LEU A 283 23.12 -17.01 -0.84
N GLU A 284 24.47 -16.99 -0.78
CA GLU A 284 25.30 -18.16 -0.55
C GLU A 284 25.00 -18.82 0.81
N ARG A 285 24.83 -18.03 1.86
CA ARG A 285 24.47 -18.52 3.19
C ARG A 285 23.12 -19.27 3.18
N ARG A 286 22.14 -18.79 2.41
CA ARG A 286 20.80 -19.40 2.32
C ARG A 286 20.75 -20.63 1.45
N THR A 287 21.44 -20.58 0.33
CA THR A 287 21.36 -21.64 -0.68
C THR A 287 22.43 -22.73 -0.51
N GLY A 288 23.52 -22.42 0.19
CA GLY A 288 24.67 -23.31 0.36
C GLY A 288 25.53 -23.45 -0.90
N ILE A 289 25.26 -22.63 -1.94
CA ILE A 289 26.03 -22.62 -3.20
C ILE A 289 26.48 -21.21 -3.55
N PRO A 290 27.52 -21.02 -4.37
CA PRO A 290 27.96 -19.68 -4.79
C PRO A 290 26.86 -18.88 -5.45
N ALA A 291 26.78 -17.57 -5.14
CA ALA A 291 25.72 -16.69 -5.63
C ALA A 291 25.59 -16.69 -7.16
N PHE A 292 26.73 -16.70 -7.88
CA PHE A 292 26.69 -16.77 -9.34
C PHE A 292 26.09 -18.09 -9.86
N ARG A 293 26.20 -19.18 -9.08
CA ARG A 293 25.56 -20.45 -9.41
C ARG A 293 24.06 -20.37 -9.17
N THR A 294 23.63 -19.74 -8.11
CA THR A 294 22.20 -19.45 -7.86
C THR A 294 21.60 -18.63 -9.00
N LEU A 295 22.31 -17.58 -9.48
CA LEU A 295 21.85 -16.79 -10.63
C LEU A 295 21.72 -17.63 -11.91
N PHE A 296 22.67 -18.57 -12.15
CA PHE A 296 22.57 -19.53 -13.25
C PHE A 296 21.36 -20.46 -13.08
N ASP A 297 21.16 -21.01 -11.87
CA ASP A 297 20.07 -21.94 -11.57
C ASP A 297 18.69 -21.26 -11.62
N MET A 298 18.59 -19.95 -11.41
CA MET A 298 17.36 -19.18 -11.68
C MET A 298 16.95 -19.25 -13.16
N ARG A 299 17.91 -19.43 -14.06
CA ARG A 299 17.66 -19.51 -15.49
C ARG A 299 17.47 -20.94 -15.96
N TYR A 300 18.26 -21.87 -15.46
CA TYR A 300 18.29 -23.26 -15.91
C TYR A 300 18.21 -24.23 -14.74
N ALA A 301 17.31 -25.21 -14.84
CA ALA A 301 17.32 -26.34 -13.93
C ALA A 301 18.11 -27.51 -14.51
N PRO A 302 18.78 -28.36 -13.69
CA PRO A 302 19.35 -29.61 -14.15
C PRO A 302 18.25 -30.58 -14.59
N ALA A 303 18.53 -31.40 -15.59
CA ALA A 303 17.59 -32.41 -16.06
C ALA A 303 17.14 -33.33 -14.90
N GLY A 304 15.83 -33.49 -14.76
CA GLY A 304 15.21 -34.28 -13.70
C GLY A 304 15.11 -33.58 -12.34
N LYS A 305 15.51 -32.29 -12.21
CA LYS A 305 15.46 -31.53 -10.94
C LYS A 305 14.92 -30.11 -11.14
N PRO A 306 13.65 -29.93 -11.57
CA PRO A 306 13.07 -28.64 -11.80
C PRO A 306 13.01 -27.77 -10.52
N GLU A 307 12.98 -28.41 -9.35
CA GLU A 307 12.97 -27.76 -8.04
C GLU A 307 14.20 -26.88 -7.77
N VAL A 308 15.34 -27.15 -8.42
CA VAL A 308 16.56 -26.34 -8.26
C VAL A 308 16.32 -24.91 -8.71
N ARG A 309 15.65 -24.72 -9.86
CA ARG A 309 15.29 -23.40 -10.36
C ARG A 309 14.32 -22.68 -9.45
N MET A 310 13.29 -23.36 -8.96
CA MET A 310 12.31 -22.80 -8.05
C MET A 310 12.96 -22.29 -6.77
N LYS A 311 13.83 -23.10 -6.15
CA LYS A 311 14.58 -22.71 -4.95
C LYS A 311 15.48 -21.50 -5.18
N ALA A 312 16.16 -21.45 -6.31
CA ALA A 312 17.04 -20.34 -6.66
C ALA A 312 16.26 -19.03 -6.80
N ILE A 313 15.11 -19.04 -7.50
CA ILE A 313 14.24 -17.90 -7.67
C ILE A 313 13.66 -17.44 -6.32
N ASN A 314 13.14 -18.37 -5.52
CA ASN A 314 12.58 -18.06 -4.21
C ASN A 314 13.60 -17.41 -3.28
N ALA A 315 14.81 -17.98 -3.20
CA ALA A 315 15.87 -17.43 -2.35
C ALA A 315 16.29 -16.02 -2.79
N TYR A 316 16.42 -15.81 -4.10
CA TYR A 316 16.75 -14.51 -4.66
C TYR A 316 15.66 -13.46 -4.39
N MET A 317 14.39 -13.78 -4.64
CA MET A 317 13.28 -12.85 -4.51
C MET A 317 12.98 -12.50 -3.05
N ASP A 318 13.07 -13.46 -2.13
CA ASP A 318 12.94 -13.18 -0.69
C ASP A 318 14.06 -12.22 -0.23
N LEU A 319 15.27 -12.43 -0.73
CA LEU A 319 16.39 -11.56 -0.40
C LEU A 319 16.21 -10.15 -0.96
N MET A 320 15.72 -10.00 -2.19
CA MET A 320 15.39 -8.69 -2.77
C MET A 320 14.42 -7.91 -1.91
N ARG A 321 13.36 -8.55 -1.44
CA ARG A 321 12.37 -7.94 -0.54
C ARG A 321 13.00 -7.45 0.76
N GLU A 322 13.82 -8.27 1.38
CA GLU A 322 14.48 -7.94 2.65
C GLU A 322 15.46 -6.77 2.52
N GLY A 323 16.19 -6.69 1.40
CA GLY A 323 17.08 -5.56 1.15
C GLY A 323 16.31 -4.23 1.08
N ALA A 324 15.16 -4.22 0.41
CA ALA A 324 14.31 -3.04 0.39
C ALA A 324 13.81 -2.67 1.80
N MET A 325 13.35 -3.66 2.57
CA MET A 325 12.87 -3.45 3.95
C MET A 325 13.98 -2.99 4.91
N HIS A 326 15.23 -3.39 4.68
CA HIS A 326 16.36 -3.05 5.54
C HIS A 326 16.53 -1.53 5.70
N VAL A 327 16.53 -0.80 4.60
CA VAL A 327 16.69 0.66 4.61
C VAL A 327 15.45 1.36 5.14
N GLU A 328 14.25 0.89 4.78
CA GLU A 328 13.00 1.48 5.28
C GLU A 328 12.81 1.24 6.78
N ASN A 329 13.26 0.10 7.31
CA ASN A 329 13.32 -0.15 8.75
C ASN A 329 14.23 0.84 9.48
N ALA A 330 15.41 1.12 8.90
CA ALA A 330 16.34 2.09 9.49
C ALA A 330 15.73 3.50 9.52
N LEU A 331 15.08 3.93 8.44
CA LEU A 331 14.35 5.19 8.39
C LEU A 331 13.24 5.24 9.45
N TYR A 332 12.38 4.24 9.49
CA TYR A 332 11.25 4.20 10.42
C TYR A 332 11.71 4.32 11.87
N LYS A 333 12.68 3.50 12.28
CA LYS A 333 13.22 3.51 13.63
C LYS A 333 13.82 4.88 13.96
N ARG A 334 14.70 5.38 13.09
CA ARG A 334 15.41 6.63 13.37
C ARG A 334 14.48 7.83 13.39
N ALA A 335 13.53 7.92 12.48
CA ALA A 335 12.56 9.01 12.47
C ALA A 335 11.68 9.02 13.74
N LYS A 336 11.24 7.84 14.23
CA LYS A 336 10.51 7.73 15.49
C LYS A 336 11.34 8.09 16.72
N GLU A 337 12.64 7.77 16.73
CA GLU A 337 13.58 8.14 17.80
C GLU A 337 13.80 9.66 17.85
N VAL A 338 13.98 10.31 16.70
CA VAL A 338 14.31 11.74 16.62
C VAL A 338 13.07 12.61 16.78
N TYR A 339 11.98 12.32 16.04
CA TYR A 339 10.81 13.18 15.96
C TYR A 339 9.64 12.69 16.82
N GLY A 340 9.83 11.60 17.56
CA GLY A 340 8.84 11.04 18.46
C GLY A 340 7.90 10.02 17.83
N PRO A 341 7.12 9.30 18.69
CA PRO A 341 6.27 8.19 18.25
C PRO A 341 5.16 8.59 17.28
N ASN A 342 4.73 9.84 17.30
CA ASN A 342 3.68 10.39 16.43
C ASN A 342 4.21 10.92 15.10
N CYS A 343 5.51 10.84 14.82
CA CYS A 343 6.08 11.21 13.53
C CYS A 343 5.41 10.41 12.41
N PHE A 344 4.84 11.09 11.43
CA PHE A 344 4.17 10.47 10.29
C PHE A 344 5.21 9.90 9.32
N ILE A 345 5.17 8.60 9.07
CA ILE A 345 6.06 7.94 8.13
C ILE A 345 5.29 7.53 6.89
N ALA A 346 5.69 8.09 5.74
CA ALA A 346 5.15 7.74 4.44
C ALA A 346 6.25 7.16 3.53
N ALA A 347 5.86 6.39 2.56
CA ALA A 347 6.73 5.99 1.46
C ALA A 347 5.89 5.82 0.20
N HIS A 348 6.31 6.49 -0.85
CA HIS A 348 5.74 6.32 -2.17
C HIS A 348 6.56 5.30 -2.95
N ASN A 349 5.93 4.19 -3.31
CA ASN A 349 6.62 3.05 -3.94
C ASN A 349 6.01 2.65 -5.27
N THR A 350 5.15 3.46 -5.84
CA THR A 350 4.23 3.02 -6.87
C THR A 350 4.65 3.39 -8.28
N PHE A 351 4.28 2.51 -9.19
CA PHE A 351 4.26 2.76 -10.63
C PHE A 351 2.95 2.24 -11.23
N HIS A 352 2.26 3.07 -11.72
CA HIS A 352 1.09 3.31 -12.54
C HIS A 352 0.10 2.21 -12.96
N ASN A 353 0.40 0.96 -13.26
CA ASN A 353 -0.60 0.16 -14.01
C ASN A 353 -0.75 -1.30 -13.61
N SER A 354 0.13 -1.86 -12.82
CA SER A 354 0.07 -3.26 -12.41
C SER A 354 0.98 -3.46 -11.21
N LEU A 355 0.52 -2.94 -10.09
CA LEU A 355 1.32 -2.74 -8.89
C LEU A 355 1.91 -4.03 -8.33
N ILE A 356 1.16 -5.13 -8.38
CA ILE A 356 1.65 -6.42 -7.91
C ILE A 356 2.86 -6.88 -8.72
N ASN A 357 2.85 -6.72 -10.03
CA ASN A 357 3.96 -7.13 -10.88
C ASN A 357 5.21 -6.29 -10.67
N ASP A 358 5.04 -4.97 -10.69
CA ASP A 358 6.15 -4.03 -10.56
C ASP A 358 6.83 -4.21 -9.21
N GLU A 359 6.07 -4.37 -8.15
CA GLU A 359 6.59 -4.60 -6.82
C GLU A 359 7.29 -5.95 -6.66
N ILE A 360 6.83 -7.03 -7.28
CA ILE A 360 7.50 -8.32 -7.23
C ILE A 360 8.92 -8.21 -7.76
N TRP A 361 9.10 -7.62 -8.95
CA TRP A 361 10.39 -7.56 -9.60
C TRP A 361 11.31 -6.45 -9.08
N ALA A 362 10.73 -5.37 -8.60
CA ALA A 362 11.48 -4.26 -8.05
C ALA A 362 11.84 -4.46 -6.57
N THR A 363 10.93 -4.98 -5.76
CA THR A 363 11.03 -4.95 -4.30
C THR A 363 10.53 -6.20 -3.60
N GLY A 364 10.06 -7.21 -4.35
CA GLY A 364 9.56 -8.45 -3.78
C GLY A 364 8.27 -8.29 -2.99
N LEU A 365 7.33 -7.42 -3.39
CA LEU A 365 6.03 -7.21 -2.72
C LEU A 365 6.13 -6.75 -1.27
N LYS A 366 6.85 -5.68 -1.01
CA LYS A 366 7.05 -5.16 0.34
C LYS A 366 5.88 -4.35 0.90
N TRP A 367 4.90 -3.92 0.11
CA TRP A 367 3.86 -2.97 0.51
C TRP A 367 3.07 -3.35 1.75
N TRP A 368 2.83 -4.63 1.94
CA TRP A 368 2.15 -5.16 3.12
C TRP A 368 3.07 -5.36 4.33
N SER A 369 4.39 -5.28 4.14
CA SER A 369 5.38 -5.69 5.13
C SER A 369 6.27 -4.57 5.64
N ILE A 370 6.42 -3.46 4.91
CA ILE A 370 7.30 -2.36 5.33
C ILE A 370 6.79 -1.70 6.62
N PRO A 371 7.71 -1.22 7.48
CA PRO A 371 7.34 -0.63 8.75
C PRO A 371 6.72 0.75 8.56
N ARG A 372 5.41 0.84 8.77
CA ARG A 372 4.60 2.06 8.73
C ARG A 372 3.47 1.97 9.75
N ASP A 373 2.88 3.10 10.08
CA ASP A 373 1.66 3.13 10.88
C ASP A 373 0.42 3.01 10.01
N ASN A 374 0.46 3.60 8.80
CA ASN A 374 -0.65 3.71 7.86
C ASN A 374 -0.35 2.98 6.54
N GLY A 375 -1.37 2.51 5.85
CA GLY A 375 -1.29 2.11 4.46
C GLY A 375 -1.04 3.34 3.57
N PHE A 376 -0.27 3.14 2.50
CA PHE A 376 0.06 4.21 1.56
C PHE A 376 0.24 3.66 0.15
N THR A 377 -0.41 4.30 -0.84
CA THR A 377 -0.28 3.98 -2.27
C THR A 377 -0.72 5.17 -3.13
N ASP A 378 -1.00 4.97 -4.42
CA ASP A 378 -1.56 6.01 -5.29
C ASP A 378 -3.03 5.73 -5.67
N GLU A 379 -3.65 6.71 -6.36
CA GLU A 379 -5.06 6.69 -6.73
C GLU A 379 -5.43 5.59 -7.74
N LYS A 380 -4.45 4.98 -8.42
CA LYS A 380 -4.69 3.94 -9.42
C LYS A 380 -4.71 2.53 -8.84
N THR A 381 -4.27 2.38 -7.59
CA THR A 381 -4.32 1.10 -6.90
C THR A 381 -5.78 0.64 -6.74
N PRO A 382 -6.13 -0.61 -7.10
CA PRO A 382 -7.47 -1.12 -6.91
C PRO A 382 -7.93 -1.12 -5.44
N LEU A 383 -9.21 -0.83 -5.19
CA LEU A 383 -9.79 -0.78 -3.85
C LEU A 383 -9.53 -2.05 -3.00
N PRO A 384 -9.67 -3.28 -3.54
CA PRO A 384 -9.33 -4.49 -2.78
C PRO A 384 -7.89 -4.52 -2.28
N THR A 385 -6.94 -4.08 -3.12
CA THR A 385 -5.52 -3.99 -2.78
C THR A 385 -5.30 -2.94 -1.68
N GLN A 386 -5.93 -1.77 -1.82
CA GLN A 386 -5.86 -0.71 -0.81
C GLN A 386 -6.41 -1.16 0.55
N MET A 387 -7.53 -1.90 0.56
CA MET A 387 -8.09 -2.44 1.80
C MET A 387 -7.17 -3.48 2.44
N GLY A 388 -6.58 -4.36 1.63
CA GLY A 388 -5.58 -5.33 2.11
C GLY A 388 -4.37 -4.65 2.74
N ILE A 389 -3.87 -3.57 2.14
CA ILE A 389 -2.78 -2.77 2.69
C ILE A 389 -3.23 -2.09 4.00
N ALA A 390 -4.36 -1.39 4.00
CA ALA A 390 -4.88 -0.68 5.18
C ALA A 390 -5.02 -1.59 6.39
N MET A 391 -5.62 -2.78 6.20
CA MET A 391 -5.84 -3.78 7.24
C MET A 391 -4.56 -4.46 7.74
N SER A 392 -3.43 -4.26 7.05
CA SER A 392 -2.12 -4.80 7.45
C SER A 392 -1.33 -3.88 8.37
N TYR A 393 -1.84 -2.67 8.67
CA TYR A 393 -1.16 -1.66 9.46
C TYR A 393 -1.93 -1.26 10.73
N PRO A 394 -1.22 -0.90 11.82
CA PRO A 394 -1.84 -0.70 13.14
C PRO A 394 -2.81 0.48 13.23
N ALA A 395 -2.64 1.53 12.42
CA ALA A 395 -3.53 2.69 12.44
C ALA A 395 -4.86 2.46 11.69
N ASN A 396 -4.99 1.33 10.97
CA ASN A 396 -6.19 1.03 10.18
C ASN A 396 -6.61 2.19 9.29
N ALA A 397 -5.65 2.85 8.67
CA ALA A 397 -5.86 3.99 7.79
C ALA A 397 -5.08 3.82 6.49
N MET A 398 -5.65 4.30 5.40
CA MET A 398 -5.09 4.27 4.07
C MET A 398 -4.98 5.70 3.52
N TYR A 399 -3.83 6.02 2.93
CA TYR A 399 -3.60 7.26 2.20
C TYR A 399 -3.33 6.98 0.73
N ASN A 400 -3.97 7.74 -0.14
CA ASN A 400 -3.67 7.75 -1.57
C ASN A 400 -2.97 9.04 -1.97
N MET A 401 -1.88 8.89 -2.72
CA MET A 401 -1.27 10.00 -3.44
C MET A 401 -1.97 10.18 -4.79
N TYR A 402 -2.35 11.40 -5.11
CA TYR A 402 -3.10 11.74 -6.33
C TYR A 402 -2.20 12.48 -7.31
N TYR A 403 -2.13 11.97 -8.52
CA TYR A 403 -1.29 12.48 -9.61
C TYR A 403 -2.08 13.08 -10.76
N ASP A 404 -3.40 13.09 -10.70
CA ASP A 404 -4.22 13.58 -11.81
C ASP A 404 -4.32 15.10 -11.77
N GLY A 405 -3.73 15.77 -12.77
CA GLY A 405 -3.87 17.23 -12.96
C GLY A 405 -5.29 17.66 -13.39
N ASN A 406 -6.20 16.72 -13.67
CA ASN A 406 -7.60 17.01 -13.95
C ASN A 406 -8.40 17.11 -12.66
N ILE A 407 -8.73 18.32 -12.25
CA ILE A 407 -9.49 18.61 -11.02
C ILE A 407 -10.81 17.82 -10.95
N GLY A 408 -11.50 17.63 -12.05
CA GLY A 408 -12.77 16.89 -12.07
C GLY A 408 -12.61 15.40 -11.77
N HIS A 409 -11.58 14.77 -12.32
CA HIS A 409 -11.21 13.38 -11.99
C HIS A 409 -10.76 13.27 -10.54
N PHE A 410 -9.89 14.17 -10.12
CA PHE A 410 -9.39 14.27 -8.76
C PHE A 410 -10.53 14.34 -7.73
N VAL A 411 -11.46 15.28 -7.87
CA VAL A 411 -12.62 15.42 -6.98
C VAL A 411 -13.47 14.14 -6.95
N THR A 412 -13.68 13.52 -8.13
CA THR A 412 -14.45 12.27 -8.24
C THR A 412 -13.77 11.12 -7.51
N LYS A 413 -12.46 10.95 -7.74
CA LYS A 413 -11.69 9.86 -7.13
C LYS A 413 -11.58 10.04 -5.62
N THR A 414 -11.25 11.24 -5.17
CA THR A 414 -11.18 11.56 -3.73
C THR A 414 -12.49 11.24 -3.03
N LEU A 415 -13.62 11.70 -3.58
CA LEU A 415 -14.92 11.45 -2.92
C LEU A 415 -15.30 9.96 -2.92
N THR A 416 -14.88 9.21 -3.97
CA THR A 416 -15.03 7.75 -4.00
C THR A 416 -14.21 7.09 -2.90
N ASP A 417 -12.97 7.51 -2.73
CA ASP A 417 -12.04 6.98 -1.74
C ASP A 417 -12.52 7.26 -0.30
N LEU A 418 -13.01 8.49 -0.04
CA LEU A 418 -13.58 8.86 1.26
C LEU A 418 -14.71 7.92 1.71
N ARG A 419 -15.51 7.37 0.77
CA ARG A 419 -16.57 6.37 1.09
C ARG A 419 -16.01 5.16 1.82
N TYR A 420 -14.79 4.77 1.51
CA TYR A 420 -14.12 3.61 2.07
C TYR A 420 -13.07 3.96 3.13
N GLY A 421 -13.10 5.20 3.64
CA GLY A 421 -12.18 5.65 4.67
C GLY A 421 -10.75 5.94 4.19
N ILE A 422 -10.53 5.99 2.87
CA ILE A 422 -9.23 6.31 2.28
C ILE A 422 -9.01 7.82 2.31
N ARG A 423 -7.83 8.22 2.73
CA ARG A 423 -7.46 9.61 3.02
C ARG A 423 -6.60 10.20 1.91
N THR A 424 -6.53 11.52 1.87
CA THR A 424 -5.86 12.26 0.81
C THR A 424 -4.41 12.58 1.14
N PHE A 425 -3.55 12.37 0.15
CA PHE A 425 -2.19 12.88 0.10
C PHE A 425 -1.95 13.42 -1.30
N TYR A 426 -1.92 14.73 -1.45
CA TYR A 426 -1.79 15.33 -2.77
C TYR A 426 -0.36 15.36 -3.25
N HIS A 427 -0.15 15.00 -4.51
CA HIS A 427 1.12 15.26 -5.18
C HIS A 427 1.43 16.76 -5.19
N ALA A 428 2.71 17.10 -5.40
CA ALA A 428 3.16 18.48 -5.31
C ALA A 428 2.30 19.41 -6.18
N PHE A 429 1.56 20.29 -5.52
CA PHE A 429 0.64 21.21 -6.18
C PHE A 429 1.35 22.21 -7.09
N ASN A 430 2.62 22.50 -6.87
CA ASN A 430 3.45 23.33 -7.75
C ASN A 430 4.24 22.53 -8.80
N ASP A 431 4.00 21.23 -8.95
CA ASP A 431 4.49 20.47 -10.10
C ASP A 431 3.70 20.86 -11.36
N LYS A 432 4.41 21.24 -12.43
CA LYS A 432 3.80 21.66 -13.68
C LYS A 432 3.17 20.51 -14.48
N GLN A 433 3.60 19.29 -14.24
CA GLN A 433 3.16 18.11 -14.98
C GLN A 433 2.03 17.36 -14.29
N TRP A 434 2.15 17.16 -12.97
CA TRP A 434 1.27 16.29 -12.19
C TRP A 434 0.53 17.02 -11.06
N GLY A 435 0.90 18.27 -10.80
CA GLY A 435 0.28 19.08 -9.76
C GLY A 435 -1.04 19.69 -10.20
N ILE A 436 -1.91 19.97 -9.25
CA ILE A 436 -3.22 20.60 -9.48
C ILE A 436 -3.14 22.11 -9.67
N GLY A 437 -1.98 22.69 -9.42
CA GLY A 437 -1.80 24.15 -9.52
C GLY A 437 -2.53 24.92 -8.43
N LEU A 438 -2.47 24.44 -7.18
CA LEU A 438 -3.17 25.05 -6.04
C LEU A 438 -2.74 26.48 -5.71
N GLU A 439 -1.69 26.99 -6.34
CA GLU A 439 -1.34 28.40 -6.31
C GLU A 439 -2.34 29.29 -7.12
N LYS A 440 -3.31 28.67 -7.81
CA LYS A 440 -4.34 29.35 -8.58
C LYS A 440 -5.67 29.34 -7.83
N PRO A 441 -6.33 30.48 -7.67
CA PRO A 441 -7.63 30.55 -6.98
C PRO A 441 -8.69 29.60 -7.54
N GLU A 442 -8.69 29.37 -8.87
CA GLU A 442 -9.66 28.48 -9.50
C GLU A 442 -9.48 27.04 -9.03
N ALA A 443 -8.24 26.58 -8.86
CA ALA A 443 -7.95 25.23 -8.39
C ALA A 443 -8.32 25.07 -6.91
N THR A 444 -7.96 26.01 -6.04
CA THR A 444 -8.33 25.99 -4.62
C THR A 444 -9.85 26.01 -4.45
N ASN A 445 -10.56 26.87 -5.16
CA ASN A 445 -12.02 26.95 -5.09
C ASN A 445 -12.70 25.65 -5.55
N ALA A 446 -12.12 24.95 -6.51
CA ALA A 446 -12.68 23.70 -7.01
C ALA A 446 -12.39 22.50 -6.07
N ILE A 447 -11.27 22.53 -5.34
CA ILE A 447 -10.85 21.44 -4.48
C ILE A 447 -11.39 21.54 -3.04
N ASN A 448 -11.52 22.76 -2.50
CA ASN A 448 -11.92 22.99 -1.13
C ASN A 448 -13.25 22.33 -0.71
N PRO A 449 -14.28 22.20 -1.57
CA PRO A 449 -15.49 21.48 -1.21
C PRO A 449 -15.25 19.98 -0.91
N VAL A 450 -14.41 19.30 -1.70
CA VAL A 450 -14.07 17.90 -1.45
C VAL A 450 -13.09 17.75 -0.28
N GLU A 451 -12.18 18.71 -0.11
CA GLU A 451 -11.30 18.78 1.05
C GLU A 451 -12.06 18.99 2.37
N ASN A 452 -13.14 19.74 2.32
CA ASN A 452 -14.03 19.87 3.47
C ASN A 452 -14.70 18.53 3.81
N CYS A 453 -15.12 17.76 2.80
CA CYS A 453 -15.60 16.39 3.00
C CYS A 453 -14.50 15.49 3.62
N ALA A 454 -13.25 15.62 3.17
CA ALA A 454 -12.12 14.89 3.73
C ALA A 454 -11.85 15.27 5.20
N ARG A 455 -11.96 16.56 5.55
CA ARG A 455 -11.84 17.04 6.93
C ARG A 455 -12.92 16.46 7.85
N LEU A 456 -14.17 16.43 7.39
CA LEU A 456 -15.27 15.81 8.11
C LEU A 456 -15.06 14.31 8.32
N MET A 457 -14.62 13.60 7.28
CA MET A 457 -14.28 12.18 7.35
C MET A 457 -13.13 11.94 8.32
N ASN A 458 -12.04 12.70 8.23
CA ASN A 458 -10.90 12.58 9.14
C ASN A 458 -11.29 12.85 10.59
N ARG A 459 -12.18 13.81 10.85
CA ARG A 459 -12.68 14.10 12.19
C ARG A 459 -13.64 13.04 12.68
N PHE A 460 -14.53 12.53 11.84
CA PHE A 460 -15.40 11.41 12.17
C PHE A 460 -14.58 10.14 12.47
N ASN A 461 -13.55 9.90 11.69
CA ASN A 461 -12.62 8.79 11.82
C ASN A 461 -13.33 7.44 11.96
N PRO A 462 -14.06 6.98 10.93
CA PRO A 462 -14.70 5.66 10.95
C PRO A 462 -13.66 4.56 10.98
N ALA A 463 -14.03 3.38 11.46
CA ALA A 463 -13.27 2.16 11.21
C ALA A 463 -13.22 1.85 9.70
N LEU A 464 -12.40 0.92 9.29
CA LEU A 464 -12.39 0.43 7.91
C LEU A 464 -13.74 -0.23 7.55
N PRO A 465 -14.05 -0.35 6.25
CA PRO A 465 -15.23 -1.04 5.77
C PRO A 465 -15.40 -2.43 6.37
N GLU A 466 -16.63 -2.85 6.66
CA GLU A 466 -16.94 -4.21 7.08
C GLU A 466 -16.72 -5.18 5.91
N ILE A 467 -15.54 -5.77 5.84
CA ILE A 467 -15.12 -6.72 4.81
C ILE A 467 -15.17 -8.13 5.39
N LYS A 468 -15.95 -9.01 4.74
CA LYS A 468 -16.15 -10.40 5.18
C LYS A 468 -15.34 -11.42 4.37
N MET A 469 -14.76 -11.00 3.25
CA MET A 469 -14.01 -11.86 2.34
C MET A 469 -12.56 -11.43 2.26
N LEU A 470 -11.65 -12.39 2.43
CA LEU A 470 -10.24 -12.23 2.19
C LEU A 470 -9.88 -12.89 0.85
N VAL A 471 -9.24 -12.15 -0.04
CA VAL A 471 -8.65 -12.70 -1.26
C VAL A 471 -7.15 -12.81 -1.04
N ILE A 472 -6.64 -14.03 -0.98
CA ILE A 472 -5.22 -14.30 -0.80
C ILE A 472 -4.63 -14.67 -2.15
N PHE A 473 -3.51 -14.11 -2.52
CA PHE A 473 -2.76 -14.54 -3.70
C PHE A 473 -1.42 -15.18 -3.31
N GLY A 474 -1.04 -16.22 -4.08
CA GLY A 474 0.23 -16.91 -3.92
C GLY A 474 1.37 -16.03 -4.40
N ASN A 475 2.01 -15.32 -3.49
CA ASN A 475 3.17 -14.48 -3.79
C ASN A 475 4.29 -15.30 -4.45
N GLU A 476 4.51 -16.51 -3.98
CA GLU A 476 5.54 -17.41 -4.46
C GLU A 476 5.28 -17.87 -5.90
N ALA A 477 4.02 -18.01 -6.30
CA ALA A 477 3.66 -18.32 -7.70
C ALA A 477 4.06 -17.18 -8.64
N LEU A 478 3.87 -15.93 -8.21
CA LEU A 478 4.31 -14.76 -8.96
C LEU A 478 5.84 -14.67 -9.02
N GLN A 479 6.52 -14.89 -7.92
CA GLN A 479 8.00 -14.87 -7.85
C GLN A 479 8.63 -15.91 -8.77
N ASN A 480 8.04 -17.08 -8.88
CA ASN A 480 8.54 -18.18 -9.73
C ASN A 480 8.17 -18.05 -11.21
N TRP A 481 7.41 -17.05 -11.56
CA TRP A 481 7.12 -16.76 -12.96
C TRP A 481 8.34 -16.11 -13.61
N TYR A 482 9.34 -16.86 -13.86
CA TYR A 482 10.52 -16.40 -14.57
C TYR A 482 10.56 -17.02 -15.97
N PRO A 483 10.55 -16.23 -17.05
CA PRO A 483 10.44 -16.78 -18.40
C PRO A 483 11.66 -17.61 -18.76
N ASN A 484 11.40 -18.71 -19.46
CA ASN A 484 12.46 -19.58 -19.97
C ASN A 484 13.12 -19.02 -21.25
N ASN A 485 12.48 -18.04 -21.87
CA ASN A 485 12.99 -17.36 -23.07
C ASN A 485 13.02 -15.85 -22.84
N TYR A 486 13.74 -15.14 -23.72
CA TYR A 486 13.89 -13.69 -23.63
C TYR A 486 12.88 -12.91 -24.48
N GLU A 487 11.81 -13.53 -24.92
CA GLU A 487 10.93 -12.99 -25.94
C GLU A 487 9.82 -12.09 -25.40
N ARG A 488 9.51 -12.20 -24.12
CA ARG A 488 8.40 -11.43 -23.52
C ARG A 488 8.85 -10.55 -22.38
N GLY A 489 8.17 -9.43 -22.23
CA GLY A 489 8.26 -8.56 -21.08
C GLY A 489 7.72 -9.25 -19.81
N SER A 490 8.34 -8.97 -18.66
CA SER A 490 8.13 -9.66 -17.38
C SER A 490 6.74 -9.46 -16.80
N TYR A 491 6.07 -8.44 -17.20
CA TYR A 491 4.90 -7.96 -16.49
C TYR A 491 3.59 -8.52 -17.02
N ASP A 492 3.68 -9.51 -17.89
CA ASP A 492 2.50 -10.21 -18.38
C ASP A 492 1.88 -11.16 -17.34
N ILE A 493 2.56 -11.43 -16.20
CA ILE A 493 2.04 -12.43 -15.26
C ILE A 493 0.73 -11.98 -14.61
N ASN A 494 0.63 -10.74 -14.15
CA ASN A 494 -0.64 -10.25 -13.59
C ASN A 494 -1.70 -10.07 -14.69
N ASP A 495 -1.28 -9.65 -15.89
CA ASP A 495 -2.17 -9.62 -17.05
C ASP A 495 -2.72 -11.01 -17.42
N GLN A 496 -1.91 -12.07 -17.24
CA GLN A 496 -2.31 -13.45 -17.46
C GLN A 496 -3.15 -14.03 -16.32
N LEU A 497 -2.69 -13.83 -15.09
CA LEU A 497 -3.33 -14.36 -13.88
C LEU A 497 -4.50 -13.48 -13.42
N LYS A 498 -4.50 -12.20 -13.78
CA LYS A 498 -5.58 -11.25 -13.48
C LYS A 498 -5.95 -11.17 -12.00
N ILE A 499 -4.94 -11.16 -11.13
CA ILE A 499 -5.12 -11.25 -9.67
C ILE A 499 -5.91 -10.04 -9.16
N GLU A 500 -5.45 -8.82 -9.47
CA GLU A 500 -6.14 -7.60 -9.06
C GLU A 500 -7.50 -7.46 -9.75
N GLU A 501 -7.56 -7.79 -11.05
CA GLU A 501 -8.82 -7.77 -11.81
C GLU A 501 -9.87 -8.70 -11.20
N LYS A 502 -9.50 -9.91 -10.77
CA LYS A 502 -10.42 -10.83 -10.09
C LYS A 502 -10.94 -10.29 -8.77
N ALA A 503 -10.07 -9.68 -7.97
CA ALA A 503 -10.48 -9.02 -6.72
C ALA A 503 -11.43 -7.83 -6.99
N VAL A 504 -11.17 -7.05 -8.05
CA VAL A 504 -12.05 -5.96 -8.50
C VAL A 504 -13.39 -6.48 -8.99
N GLN A 505 -13.44 -7.56 -9.78
CA GLN A 505 -14.68 -8.18 -10.23
C GLN A 505 -15.58 -8.64 -9.07
N ILE A 506 -14.97 -9.19 -8.01
CA ILE A 506 -15.67 -9.54 -6.76
C ILE A 506 -16.25 -8.28 -6.11
N TRP A 507 -15.45 -7.21 -6.02
CA TRP A 507 -15.85 -5.93 -5.44
C TRP A 507 -17.02 -5.29 -6.19
N GLU A 508 -16.92 -5.22 -7.52
CA GLU A 508 -17.96 -4.66 -8.38
C GLU A 508 -19.27 -5.46 -8.35
N ALA A 509 -19.18 -6.77 -8.10
CA ALA A 509 -20.35 -7.62 -7.86
C ALA A 509 -21.02 -7.37 -6.49
N GLY A 510 -20.48 -6.46 -5.67
CA GLY A 510 -21.01 -6.05 -4.38
C GLY A 510 -20.51 -6.85 -3.18
N TYR A 511 -19.40 -7.59 -3.34
CA TYR A 511 -18.73 -8.28 -2.24
C TYR A 511 -17.41 -7.58 -1.90
N LEU A 512 -17.43 -6.73 -0.89
CA LEU A 512 -16.20 -6.06 -0.45
C LEU A 512 -15.20 -7.13 -0.01
N ASN A 513 -13.95 -6.97 -0.46
CA ASN A 513 -12.87 -7.90 -0.18
C ASN A 513 -11.54 -7.16 0.04
N ALA A 514 -10.63 -7.83 0.73
CA ALA A 514 -9.26 -7.36 0.94
C ALA A 514 -8.30 -8.32 0.23
N LEU A 515 -7.48 -7.79 -0.68
CA LEU A 515 -6.48 -8.56 -1.42
C LEU A 515 -5.14 -8.51 -0.68
N VAL A 516 -4.58 -9.69 -0.36
CA VAL A 516 -3.33 -9.80 0.42
C VAL A 516 -2.43 -10.94 -0.07
N PRO A 517 -1.09 -10.83 0.10
CA PRO A 517 -0.16 -11.89 -0.25
C PRO A 517 -0.08 -12.97 0.84
N THR A 518 0.36 -14.17 0.45
CA THR A 518 0.66 -15.28 1.35
C THR A 518 1.74 -14.95 2.39
N ASP A 519 2.60 -13.98 2.13
CA ASP A 519 3.64 -13.56 3.07
C ASP A 519 3.10 -13.15 4.44
N LEU A 520 1.90 -12.55 4.50
CA LEU A 520 1.29 -12.18 5.77
C LEU A 520 1.01 -13.36 6.69
N ILE A 521 0.81 -14.55 6.13
CA ILE A 521 0.70 -15.80 6.89
C ILE A 521 2.07 -16.15 7.50
N SER A 522 3.13 -16.09 6.68
CA SER A 522 4.49 -16.39 7.13
C SER A 522 4.99 -15.39 8.19
N GLU A 523 4.55 -14.14 8.13
CA GLU A 523 4.86 -13.07 9.07
C GLU A 523 3.99 -13.13 10.35
N GLY A 524 3.01 -14.04 10.41
CA GLY A 524 2.09 -14.17 11.54
C GLY A 524 1.07 -13.03 11.68
N LYS A 525 0.99 -12.12 10.69
CA LYS A 525 -0.02 -11.05 10.63
C LYS A 525 -1.40 -11.61 10.29
N LEU A 526 -1.47 -12.57 9.35
CA LEU A 526 -2.66 -13.33 9.03
C LEU A 526 -2.62 -14.69 9.72
N ARG A 527 -3.59 -14.96 10.58
CA ARG A 527 -3.68 -16.19 11.37
C ARG A 527 -5.14 -16.63 11.54
N LEU A 528 -5.36 -17.84 12.05
CA LEU A 528 -6.69 -18.29 12.47
C LEU A 528 -6.89 -17.98 13.96
N ASP A 529 -8.13 -17.59 14.32
CA ASP A 529 -8.52 -17.51 15.72
C ASP A 529 -8.88 -18.90 16.28
N SER A 530 -9.26 -18.96 17.56
CA SER A 530 -9.59 -20.22 18.23
C SER A 530 -10.74 -21.01 17.60
N VAL A 531 -11.64 -20.30 16.89
CA VAL A 531 -12.79 -20.91 16.18
C VAL A 531 -12.54 -21.10 14.68
N GLY A 532 -11.32 -20.83 14.20
CA GLY A 532 -10.92 -21.05 12.82
C GLY A 532 -11.24 -19.90 11.86
N LYS A 533 -11.63 -18.74 12.34
CA LYS A 533 -11.80 -17.58 11.47
C LYS A 533 -10.46 -16.91 11.11
N PRO A 534 -10.27 -16.53 9.85
CA PRO A 534 -9.10 -15.73 9.45
C PRO A 534 -9.10 -14.38 10.16
N VAL A 535 -7.95 -13.99 10.69
CA VAL A 535 -7.73 -12.70 11.36
C VAL A 535 -6.47 -12.05 10.83
N LEU A 536 -6.62 -10.88 10.23
CA LEU A 536 -5.51 -10.04 9.77
C LEU A 536 -5.42 -8.80 10.66
N CYS A 537 -4.37 -8.71 11.48
CA CYS A 537 -4.13 -7.56 12.36
C CYS A 537 -5.35 -7.11 13.21
N GLY A 538 -6.26 -8.04 13.56
CA GLY A 538 -7.48 -7.76 14.32
C GLY A 538 -8.78 -7.83 13.50
N HIS A 539 -8.72 -7.65 12.19
CA HIS A 539 -9.85 -7.77 11.28
C HIS A 539 -10.23 -9.23 11.06
N LYS A 540 -11.52 -9.56 11.12
CA LYS A 540 -12.04 -10.93 11.00
C LYS A 540 -12.80 -11.15 9.70
N PHE A 541 -12.55 -12.30 9.07
CA PHE A 541 -13.18 -12.66 7.81
C PHE A 541 -14.02 -13.95 7.95
N ASP A 542 -15.01 -14.08 7.08
CA ASP A 542 -15.92 -15.23 7.08
C ASP A 542 -15.61 -16.23 5.95
N ALA A 543 -14.85 -15.81 4.93
CA ALA A 543 -14.47 -16.65 3.79
C ALA A 543 -13.13 -16.24 3.18
N ILE A 544 -12.48 -17.20 2.53
CA ILE A 544 -11.23 -17.00 1.79
C ILE A 544 -11.47 -17.41 0.32
N VAL A 545 -10.97 -16.55 -0.59
CA VAL A 545 -10.67 -16.91 -1.99
C VAL A 545 -9.16 -16.95 -2.12
N PHE A 546 -8.59 -18.10 -2.45
CA PHE A 546 -7.15 -18.25 -2.62
C PHE A 546 -6.80 -18.43 -4.10
N LEU A 547 -6.04 -17.47 -4.63
CA LEU A 547 -5.59 -17.42 -6.01
C LEU A 547 -4.14 -17.91 -6.12
N TYR A 548 -3.90 -18.90 -6.98
CA TYR A 548 -2.57 -19.38 -7.35
C TYR A 548 -1.72 -19.90 -6.18
N PRO A 549 -2.10 -21.03 -5.58
CA PRO A 549 -1.41 -21.62 -4.43
C PRO A 549 -0.10 -22.33 -4.76
N GLN A 550 0.37 -22.30 -6.01
CA GLN A 550 1.61 -22.93 -6.45
C GLN A 550 2.81 -22.36 -5.69
N TYR A 551 3.73 -23.22 -5.31
CA TYR A 551 4.95 -22.90 -4.55
C TYR A 551 4.72 -22.35 -3.13
N SER A 552 3.56 -22.61 -2.55
CA SER A 552 3.25 -22.15 -1.19
C SER A 552 4.28 -22.60 -0.15
N LYS A 553 4.58 -21.71 0.79
CA LYS A 553 5.39 -22.03 1.98
C LYS A 553 4.66 -23.00 2.89
N GLU A 554 5.38 -23.75 3.73
CA GLU A 554 4.82 -24.69 4.68
C GLU A 554 3.82 -24.02 5.64
N SER A 555 4.07 -22.78 6.05
CA SER A 555 3.15 -21.99 6.87
C SER A 555 1.79 -21.78 6.20
N THR A 556 1.79 -21.52 4.88
CA THR A 556 0.57 -21.34 4.10
C THR A 556 -0.21 -22.63 3.97
N LEU A 557 0.47 -23.75 3.70
CA LEU A 557 -0.17 -25.07 3.60
C LEU A 557 -0.82 -25.46 4.92
N LYS A 558 -0.12 -25.31 6.05
CA LYS A 558 -0.68 -25.58 7.39
C LYS A 558 -1.86 -24.68 7.72
N PHE A 559 -1.79 -23.40 7.37
CA PHE A 559 -2.89 -22.46 7.56
C PHE A 559 -4.15 -22.92 6.79
N LEU A 560 -4.01 -23.35 5.55
CA LEU A 560 -5.13 -23.82 4.73
C LEU A 560 -5.72 -25.13 5.27
N GLU A 561 -4.86 -26.10 5.63
CA GLU A 561 -5.28 -27.37 6.22
C GLU A 561 -6.09 -27.14 7.50
N GLU A 562 -5.54 -26.34 8.43
CA GLU A 562 -6.24 -25.99 9.67
C GLU A 562 -7.56 -25.25 9.40
N TYR A 563 -7.56 -24.33 8.42
CA TYR A 563 -8.75 -23.57 8.06
C TYR A 563 -9.90 -24.45 7.58
N VAL A 564 -9.63 -25.37 6.65
CA VAL A 564 -10.67 -26.27 6.12
C VAL A 564 -11.06 -27.34 7.14
N ASP A 565 -10.14 -27.80 8.00
CA ASP A 565 -10.42 -28.75 9.08
C ASP A 565 -11.38 -28.17 10.13
N LYS A 566 -11.34 -26.85 10.34
CA LYS A 566 -12.28 -26.13 11.19
C LYS A 566 -13.58 -25.69 10.46
N GLY A 567 -13.80 -26.16 9.24
CA GLY A 567 -15.01 -25.86 8.45
C GLY A 567 -14.95 -24.49 7.77
N GLY A 568 -13.76 -23.97 7.52
CA GLY A 568 -13.54 -22.71 6.83
C GLY A 568 -14.08 -22.71 5.40
N LYS A 569 -14.65 -21.60 4.97
CA LYS A 569 -15.24 -21.42 3.63
C LYS A 569 -14.16 -20.98 2.66
N LEU A 570 -13.63 -21.93 1.89
CA LEU A 570 -12.52 -21.73 0.96
C LEU A 570 -12.95 -21.97 -0.48
N MET A 571 -12.62 -21.03 -1.36
CA MET A 571 -12.57 -21.21 -2.81
C MET A 571 -11.13 -21.04 -3.28
N MET A 572 -10.64 -21.96 -4.11
CA MET A 572 -9.28 -21.92 -4.63
C MET A 572 -9.29 -21.89 -6.15
N GLU A 573 -8.31 -21.19 -6.73
CA GLU A 573 -8.05 -21.21 -8.16
C GLU A 573 -6.57 -21.38 -8.45
N GLY A 574 -6.26 -22.16 -9.47
CA GLY A 574 -4.90 -22.41 -9.96
C GLY A 574 -4.34 -23.74 -9.47
N ALA A 575 -3.35 -24.23 -10.22
CA ALA A 575 -2.63 -25.46 -9.90
C ALA A 575 -1.75 -25.28 -8.66
N ALA A 576 -1.55 -26.35 -7.90
CA ALA A 576 -0.58 -26.44 -6.83
C ALA A 576 0.05 -27.85 -6.82
N THR A 577 1.18 -27.97 -7.48
CA THR A 577 1.93 -29.24 -7.61
C THR A 577 3.13 -29.27 -6.68
N TYR A 578 3.81 -28.14 -6.52
CA TYR A 578 5.04 -28.04 -5.74
C TYR A 578 4.92 -26.99 -4.63
N ASP A 579 5.58 -27.28 -3.50
CA ASP A 579 5.79 -26.31 -2.44
C ASP A 579 6.95 -25.35 -2.74
N PHE A 580 7.23 -24.44 -1.81
CA PHE A 580 8.33 -23.48 -1.87
C PHE A 580 9.71 -24.13 -2.03
N ASN A 581 9.88 -25.36 -1.55
CA ASN A 581 11.10 -26.15 -1.60
C ASN A 581 11.14 -27.14 -2.78
N GLY A 582 10.12 -27.13 -3.65
CA GLY A 582 10.03 -28.02 -4.79
C GLY A 582 9.57 -29.44 -4.46
N ASN A 583 9.01 -29.69 -3.28
CA ASN A 583 8.42 -30.97 -2.96
C ASN A 583 7.04 -31.09 -3.58
N ASP A 584 6.65 -32.29 -4.02
CA ASP A 584 5.31 -32.55 -4.51
C ASP A 584 4.30 -32.47 -3.37
N ILE A 585 3.31 -31.59 -3.51
CA ILE A 585 2.23 -31.33 -2.54
C ILE A 585 0.85 -31.74 -3.08
N SER A 586 0.79 -32.44 -4.21
CA SER A 586 -0.46 -32.78 -4.88
C SER A 586 -1.44 -33.54 -3.98
N ALA A 587 -0.95 -34.41 -3.11
CA ALA A 587 -1.78 -35.16 -2.16
C ALA A 587 -2.37 -34.24 -1.08
N ARG A 588 -1.60 -33.29 -0.55
CA ARG A 588 -2.06 -32.31 0.45
C ARG A 588 -3.14 -31.39 -0.14
N ILE A 589 -2.85 -30.86 -1.33
CA ILE A 589 -3.82 -30.00 -2.04
C ILE A 589 -5.12 -30.74 -2.33
N ARG A 590 -5.04 -32.02 -2.72
CA ARG A 590 -6.25 -32.84 -2.91
C ARG A 590 -7.06 -32.94 -1.63
N SER A 591 -6.42 -33.19 -0.49
CA SER A 591 -7.11 -33.25 0.81
C SER A 591 -7.74 -31.92 1.21
N ILE A 592 -7.07 -30.78 0.94
CA ILE A 592 -7.66 -29.46 1.13
C ILE A 592 -8.86 -29.29 0.20
N HIS A 593 -8.73 -29.69 -1.05
CA HIS A 593 -9.78 -29.60 -2.05
C HIS A 593 -11.03 -30.42 -1.71
N GLU A 594 -10.88 -31.60 -1.16
CA GLU A 594 -12.02 -32.44 -0.74
C GLU A 594 -12.91 -31.76 0.31
N LYS A 595 -12.35 -30.82 1.08
CA LYS A 595 -13.02 -30.05 2.13
C LYS A 595 -13.41 -28.64 1.69
N ALA A 596 -12.84 -28.15 0.59
CA ALA A 596 -13.01 -26.79 0.07
C ALA A 596 -14.05 -26.76 -1.07
N ILE A 597 -14.57 -25.56 -1.34
CA ILE A 597 -15.33 -25.30 -2.56
C ILE A 597 -14.32 -25.13 -3.70
N ILE A 598 -14.20 -26.18 -4.54
CA ILE A 598 -13.29 -26.17 -5.69
C ILE A 598 -14.09 -25.83 -6.93
N ARG A 599 -13.73 -24.70 -7.54
CA ARG A 599 -14.32 -24.31 -8.82
C ARG A 599 -13.34 -23.45 -9.58
N GLU A 600 -13.46 -23.44 -10.88
CA GLU A 600 -12.87 -22.39 -11.69
C GLU A 600 -13.40 -21.04 -11.17
N PHE A 601 -12.53 -20.05 -11.06
CA PHE A 601 -12.90 -18.75 -10.49
C PHE A 601 -14.08 -18.15 -11.28
N SER A 602 -15.14 -17.89 -10.55
CA SER A 602 -16.29 -17.14 -11.06
C SER A 602 -16.95 -16.38 -9.91
N VAL A 603 -17.24 -15.11 -10.16
CA VAL A 603 -17.99 -14.27 -9.21
C VAL A 603 -19.35 -14.88 -8.88
N ASN A 604 -19.95 -15.64 -9.81
CA ASN A 604 -21.23 -16.31 -9.62
C ASN A 604 -21.19 -17.40 -8.54
N HIS A 605 -20.01 -17.90 -8.18
CA HIS A 605 -19.85 -18.90 -7.13
C HIS A 605 -19.66 -18.27 -5.73
N ILE A 606 -19.44 -16.96 -5.62
CA ILE A 606 -19.26 -16.29 -4.32
C ILE A 606 -20.46 -16.48 -3.37
N PRO A 607 -21.74 -16.47 -3.83
CA PRO A 607 -22.87 -16.77 -2.94
C PRO A 607 -22.78 -18.12 -2.24
N GLU A 608 -22.10 -19.11 -2.84
CA GLU A 608 -21.92 -20.44 -2.26
C GLU A 608 -21.05 -20.41 -1.00
N LEU A 609 -20.20 -19.36 -0.84
CA LEU A 609 -19.50 -19.06 0.38
C LEU A 609 -20.43 -18.53 1.49
N GLY A 610 -21.73 -18.38 1.22
CA GLY A 610 -22.71 -17.88 2.20
C GLY A 610 -22.51 -16.42 2.59
N LEU A 611 -21.90 -15.62 1.72
CA LEU A 611 -21.72 -14.19 1.90
C LEU A 611 -22.90 -13.40 1.32
N THR A 612 -23.24 -12.31 1.98
CA THR A 612 -24.23 -11.34 1.48
C THR A 612 -23.53 -10.17 0.84
N ARG A 613 -24.13 -9.60 -0.20
CA ARG A 613 -23.64 -8.38 -0.83
C ARG A 613 -23.75 -7.19 0.14
N ASN A 614 -22.79 -6.29 0.07
CA ASN A 614 -22.88 -5.03 0.79
C ASN A 614 -23.88 -4.11 0.09
N ALA A 615 -25.10 -4.01 0.64
CA ALA A 615 -26.23 -3.35 0.00
C ALA A 615 -26.55 -1.99 0.64
N VAL A 616 -25.56 -1.10 0.75
CA VAL A 616 -25.83 0.28 1.17
C VAL A 616 -25.73 1.19 -0.04
N ALA A 617 -26.89 1.65 -0.53
CA ALA A 617 -26.94 2.53 -1.70
C ALA A 617 -26.16 3.85 -1.45
N GLY A 618 -25.12 4.09 -2.26
CA GLY A 618 -24.28 5.29 -2.14
C GLY A 618 -23.41 5.36 -0.88
N GLY A 619 -23.38 4.30 -0.07
CA GLY A 619 -22.67 4.27 1.21
C GLY A 619 -21.84 3.01 1.45
N CYS A 620 -21.20 2.99 2.61
CA CYS A 620 -20.42 1.88 3.12
C CYS A 620 -20.69 1.70 4.62
N LYS A 621 -20.90 0.45 5.05
CA LYS A 621 -20.93 0.07 6.47
C LYS A 621 -19.53 -0.26 6.93
N ASN A 622 -19.14 0.23 8.10
CA ASN A 622 -17.83 0.02 8.70
C ASN A 622 -17.88 -0.98 9.85
N GLU A 623 -16.72 -1.50 10.25
CA GLU A 623 -16.59 -2.53 11.31
C GLU A 623 -17.08 -2.05 12.67
N ASP A 624 -17.01 -0.74 12.96
CA ASP A 624 -17.53 -0.12 14.20
C ASP A 624 -19.06 0.11 14.17
N GLY A 625 -19.74 -0.36 13.12
CA GLY A 625 -21.17 -0.17 12.92
C GLY A 625 -21.56 1.20 12.38
N SER A 626 -20.59 2.10 12.15
CA SER A 626 -20.86 3.39 11.49
C SER A 626 -21.12 3.20 9.99
N TYR A 627 -21.65 4.25 9.37
CA TYR A 627 -21.90 4.31 7.93
C TYR A 627 -21.32 5.60 7.35
N VAL A 628 -20.73 5.48 6.18
CA VAL A 628 -20.22 6.61 5.39
C VAL A 628 -20.94 6.65 4.05
N PHE A 629 -21.39 7.83 3.63
CA PHE A 629 -22.04 8.10 2.36
C PHE A 629 -21.25 9.16 1.60
N THR A 630 -21.12 8.98 0.29
CA THR A 630 -20.58 10.00 -0.60
C THR A 630 -21.39 10.09 -1.88
N ASP A 631 -21.57 11.32 -2.38
CA ASP A 631 -22.28 11.55 -3.65
C ASP A 631 -21.68 12.74 -4.41
N ILE A 632 -21.03 12.43 -5.54
CA ILE A 632 -20.38 13.42 -6.39
C ILE A 632 -21.39 14.37 -7.05
N SER A 633 -22.59 13.88 -7.39
CA SER A 633 -23.59 14.68 -8.08
C SER A 633 -24.18 15.75 -7.15
N SER A 634 -24.35 15.43 -5.88
CA SER A 634 -24.81 16.38 -4.87
C SER A 634 -23.78 17.48 -4.65
N LEU A 635 -22.49 17.12 -4.58
CA LEU A 635 -21.40 18.07 -4.40
C LEU A 635 -21.31 19.04 -5.60
N ARG A 636 -21.32 18.51 -6.84
CA ARG A 636 -21.20 19.32 -8.06
C ARG A 636 -22.40 20.25 -8.31
N ASN A 637 -23.58 19.78 -7.99
CA ASN A 637 -24.83 20.49 -8.30
C ASN A 637 -25.39 21.27 -7.10
N ASN A 638 -24.73 21.17 -5.95
CA ASN A 638 -25.21 21.71 -4.67
C ASN A 638 -26.68 21.30 -4.37
N LYS A 639 -27.01 20.03 -4.65
CA LYS A 639 -28.33 19.44 -4.41
C LYS A 639 -28.23 18.34 -3.38
N PRO A 640 -28.81 18.51 -2.18
CA PRO A 640 -28.71 17.52 -1.12
C PRO A 640 -29.22 16.14 -1.54
N LYS A 641 -28.58 15.11 -1.02
CA LYS A 641 -29.04 13.72 -0.98
C LYS A 641 -29.54 13.37 0.39
N ILE A 642 -30.32 12.32 0.49
CA ILE A 642 -30.85 11.83 1.75
C ILE A 642 -30.29 10.44 2.01
N PHE A 643 -29.68 10.23 3.17
CA PHE A 643 -29.44 8.89 3.69
C PHE A 643 -30.60 8.42 4.56
N LYS A 644 -30.82 7.11 4.62
CA LYS A 644 -31.81 6.50 5.52
C LYS A 644 -31.26 5.16 6.00
N LEU A 645 -31.19 4.99 7.33
CA LEU A 645 -30.57 3.85 7.98
C LEU A 645 -31.33 3.41 9.21
N SER A 646 -31.23 2.10 9.53
CA SER A 646 -31.77 1.54 10.79
C SER A 646 -30.63 1.17 11.72
N PHE A 647 -30.72 1.59 12.98
CA PHE A 647 -29.89 1.14 14.10
C PHE A 647 -30.82 0.49 15.13
N GLY A 648 -30.88 -0.83 15.12
CA GLY A 648 -31.91 -1.57 15.87
C GLY A 648 -33.31 -1.24 15.36
N GLN A 649 -34.17 -0.70 16.25
CA GLN A 649 -35.52 -0.27 15.93
C GLN A 649 -35.62 1.19 15.46
N ASP A 650 -34.58 1.98 15.66
CA ASP A 650 -34.56 3.39 15.29
C ASP A 650 -34.14 3.57 13.84
N VAL A 651 -34.90 4.40 13.12
CA VAL A 651 -34.61 4.78 11.74
C VAL A 651 -34.15 6.24 11.71
N TYR A 652 -32.92 6.46 11.28
CA TYR A 652 -32.34 7.78 11.07
C TYR A 652 -32.39 8.14 9.58
N SER A 653 -32.76 9.39 9.28
CA SER A 653 -32.63 9.95 7.93
C SER A 653 -32.17 11.42 8.02
N GLY A 654 -31.26 11.80 7.15
CA GLY A 654 -30.70 13.15 7.10
C GLY A 654 -30.22 13.50 5.71
N ASP A 655 -30.12 14.78 5.45
CA ASP A 655 -29.63 15.30 4.17
C ASP A 655 -28.13 15.63 4.24
N TYR A 656 -27.47 15.59 3.07
CA TYR A 656 -26.06 15.89 2.94
C TYR A 656 -25.68 16.32 1.52
N THR A 657 -24.60 17.06 1.40
CA THR A 657 -24.01 17.45 0.11
C THR A 657 -22.56 16.95 0.03
N GLY A 658 -22.31 15.98 -0.81
CA GLY A 658 -21.00 15.36 -0.99
C GLY A 658 -20.68 14.26 0.02
N PHE A 659 -20.77 14.52 1.32
CA PHE A 659 -20.33 13.60 2.38
C PHE A 659 -21.28 13.57 3.58
N ALA A 660 -21.55 12.37 4.09
CA ALA A 660 -22.13 12.14 5.41
C ALA A 660 -21.54 10.91 6.08
N ALA A 661 -21.37 10.95 7.39
CA ALA A 661 -21.04 9.80 8.21
C ALA A 661 -21.88 9.83 9.50
N ILE A 662 -22.38 8.66 9.92
CA ILE A 662 -23.24 8.51 11.09
C ILE A 662 -22.92 7.24 11.86
N SER A 663 -22.94 7.37 13.19
CA SER A 663 -22.91 6.24 14.12
C SER A 663 -23.98 6.44 15.18
N ALA A 664 -24.79 5.41 15.45
CA ALA A 664 -25.77 5.40 16.51
C ALA A 664 -25.81 4.04 17.20
N ASP A 665 -26.09 4.06 18.48
CA ASP A 665 -26.27 2.87 19.30
C ASP A 665 -27.76 2.63 19.55
N PRO A 666 -28.28 1.40 19.42
CA PRO A 666 -29.69 1.09 19.64
C PRO A 666 -30.23 1.46 21.03
N LEU A 667 -29.34 1.50 22.04
CA LEU A 667 -29.70 1.80 23.43
C LEU A 667 -29.43 3.26 23.80
N TRP A 668 -28.36 3.84 23.25
CA TRP A 668 -27.82 5.13 23.66
C TRP A 668 -28.03 6.25 22.63
N GLY A 669 -28.72 5.95 21.51
CA GLY A 669 -29.03 6.92 20.47
C GLY A 669 -27.84 7.34 19.61
N LEU A 670 -27.90 8.54 19.05
CA LEU A 670 -26.84 9.11 18.20
C LEU A 670 -25.50 9.18 18.95
N GLN A 671 -24.45 8.61 18.37
CA GLN A 671 -23.11 8.66 18.94
C GLN A 671 -22.24 9.69 18.22
N LYS A 672 -22.28 9.68 16.88
CA LYS A 672 -21.45 10.57 16.05
C LYS A 672 -22.16 10.89 14.74
N LEU A 673 -22.04 12.13 14.28
CA LEU A 673 -22.54 12.60 12.99
C LEU A 673 -21.52 13.55 12.38
N ALA A 674 -21.24 13.40 11.09
CA ALA A 674 -20.48 14.37 10.29
C ALA A 674 -21.15 14.50 8.93
N CYS A 675 -21.60 15.70 8.57
CA CYS A 675 -22.24 15.94 7.28
C CYS A 675 -21.79 17.28 6.70
N ALA A 676 -21.54 17.30 5.39
CA ALA A 676 -21.38 18.52 4.64
C ALA A 676 -22.75 18.98 4.08
N GLY A 677 -23.02 20.29 4.07
CA GLY A 677 -24.24 20.87 3.54
C GLY A 677 -25.52 20.32 4.19
N PHE A 678 -25.47 20.04 5.47
CA PHE A 678 -26.53 19.44 6.27
C PHE A 678 -27.63 20.46 6.60
N SER A 679 -28.90 20.06 6.59
CA SER A 679 -30.03 20.85 7.03
C SER A 679 -30.81 20.23 8.19
N GLU A 680 -31.12 18.91 8.11
CA GLU A 680 -31.90 18.25 9.16
C GLU A 680 -31.57 16.76 9.35
N LEU A 681 -31.77 16.28 10.59
CA LEU A 681 -31.74 14.87 10.96
C LEU A 681 -33.06 14.46 11.59
N ASN A 682 -33.65 13.40 11.08
CA ASN A 682 -34.88 12.82 11.60
C ASN A 682 -34.58 11.45 12.26
N LYS A 683 -35.27 11.18 13.39
CA LYS A 683 -35.32 9.86 14.04
C LYS A 683 -36.77 9.39 14.06
N ASN A 684 -37.05 8.26 13.44
CA ASN A 684 -38.40 7.68 13.32
C ASN A 684 -39.47 8.69 12.76
N GLY A 685 -39.03 9.53 11.79
CA GLY A 685 -39.85 10.54 11.16
C GLY A 685 -40.05 11.84 11.97
N VAL A 686 -39.41 11.93 13.13
CA VAL A 686 -39.42 13.17 13.96
C VAL A 686 -38.09 13.89 13.79
N THR A 687 -38.12 15.18 13.46
CA THR A 687 -36.90 15.99 13.36
C THR A 687 -36.29 16.17 14.76
N ILE A 688 -35.06 15.69 14.91
CA ILE A 688 -34.29 15.77 16.16
C ILE A 688 -33.20 16.84 16.12
N LEU A 689 -32.77 17.23 14.91
CA LEU A 689 -31.74 18.25 14.68
C LEU A 689 -32.10 19.04 13.42
N LYS A 690 -32.00 20.35 13.47
CA LYS A 690 -32.28 21.23 12.32
C LYS A 690 -31.43 22.49 12.37
N LEU A 691 -30.84 22.84 11.20
CA LEU A 691 -30.18 24.11 10.97
C LEU A 691 -31.13 25.12 10.28
N GLU A 692 -30.92 26.38 10.52
CA GLU A 692 -31.66 27.47 9.83
C GLU A 692 -31.26 27.56 8.34
N HIS A 693 -29.98 27.38 8.08
CA HIS A 693 -29.39 27.34 6.74
C HIS A 693 -28.50 26.11 6.60
N PRO A 694 -28.42 25.48 5.42
CA PRO A 694 -27.50 24.37 5.21
C PRO A 694 -26.07 24.74 5.60
N GLY A 695 -25.40 23.85 6.34
CA GLY A 695 -24.04 24.06 6.81
C GLY A 695 -23.33 22.73 7.08
N ASP A 696 -22.06 22.77 7.40
CA ASP A 696 -21.35 21.57 7.78
C ASP A 696 -21.49 21.34 9.29
N ILE A 697 -21.72 20.10 9.65
CA ILE A 697 -21.95 19.74 11.05
C ILE A 697 -21.06 18.56 11.45
N PHE A 698 -20.52 18.65 12.66
CA PHE A 698 -19.90 17.53 13.35
C PHE A 698 -20.48 17.42 14.76
N ILE A 699 -20.94 16.24 15.12
CA ILE A 699 -21.48 15.91 16.45
C ILE A 699 -20.76 14.68 16.99
N GLU A 700 -20.40 14.73 18.26
CA GLU A 700 -19.81 13.59 18.97
C GLU A 700 -20.35 13.53 20.41
N LYS A 701 -20.80 12.35 20.83
CA LYS A 701 -21.22 12.08 22.20
C LYS A 701 -20.01 11.66 23.02
N ILE A 702 -19.70 12.42 24.08
CA ILE A 702 -18.62 12.11 25.01
C ILE A 702 -19.23 11.95 26.40
N GLY A 703 -19.37 10.70 26.85
CA GLY A 703 -20.09 10.38 28.08
C GLY A 703 -21.58 10.78 27.96
N LYS A 704 -21.98 11.77 28.73
CA LYS A 704 -23.38 12.32 28.76
C LYS A 704 -23.50 13.60 27.94
N GLU A 705 -22.42 14.11 27.36
CA GLU A 705 -22.37 15.41 26.68
C GLU A 705 -22.32 15.21 25.16
N TYR A 706 -23.03 16.06 24.42
CA TYR A 706 -22.88 16.21 22.97
C TYR A 706 -22.04 17.43 22.65
N GLN A 707 -20.90 17.19 21.98
CA GLN A 707 -20.08 18.26 21.42
C GLN A 707 -20.54 18.52 19.99
N ILE A 708 -20.89 19.75 19.66
CA ILE A 708 -21.42 20.15 18.36
C ILE A 708 -20.56 21.24 17.77
N THR A 709 -20.07 21.03 16.57
CA THR A 709 -19.43 22.03 15.72
C THR A 709 -20.27 22.24 14.47
N ILE A 710 -20.56 23.51 14.17
CA ILE A 710 -21.28 23.90 12.95
C ILE A 710 -20.46 24.98 12.26
N THR A 711 -20.20 24.78 10.98
CA THR A 711 -19.54 25.74 10.10
C THR A 711 -20.50 26.11 8.98
N GLY A 712 -20.61 27.38 8.65
CA GLY A 712 -21.54 27.88 7.62
C GLY A 712 -21.64 29.39 7.64
N PRO A 713 -22.51 29.98 6.82
CA PRO A 713 -22.55 31.44 6.62
C PRO A 713 -22.99 32.25 7.86
N LYS A 714 -23.47 31.60 8.92
CA LYS A 714 -23.86 32.27 10.19
C LYS A 714 -23.44 31.42 11.40
N GLU A 715 -22.80 32.05 12.39
CA GLU A 715 -22.29 31.39 13.61
C GLU A 715 -23.38 30.78 14.53
N ASN A 716 -24.63 31.20 14.42
CA ASN A 716 -25.77 30.74 15.24
C ASN A 716 -26.84 30.04 14.39
N ASN A 717 -26.46 29.03 13.64
CA ASN A 717 -27.33 28.38 12.65
C ASN A 717 -28.22 27.25 13.21
N LEU A 718 -28.19 27.00 14.51
CA LEU A 718 -28.91 25.89 15.12
C LEU A 718 -30.33 26.28 15.51
N LEU A 719 -31.35 25.72 14.84
CA LEU A 719 -32.77 25.97 15.08
C LEU A 719 -33.42 25.03 16.10
N LEU A 720 -33.03 23.73 16.05
CA LEU A 720 -33.68 22.71 16.86
C LEU A 720 -32.73 21.63 17.28
N ILE A 721 -32.71 21.30 18.56
CA ILE A 721 -32.15 20.04 19.09
C ILE A 721 -33.21 19.41 19.99
N ASN A 722 -33.69 18.24 19.61
CA ASN A 722 -34.64 17.45 20.41
C ASN A 722 -34.08 16.01 20.56
N LYS A 723 -34.04 15.51 21.81
CA LYS A 723 -33.88 14.09 22.14
C LYS A 723 -32.87 13.34 21.22
N LEU A 724 -31.61 13.74 21.24
CA LEU A 724 -30.54 13.02 20.52
C LEU A 724 -30.33 11.61 21.06
N ASN A 725 -30.83 11.32 22.26
CA ASN A 725 -30.81 10.01 22.91
C ASN A 725 -31.89 9.08 22.39
#